data_197a5fd349e024a111830b4710889488
#
_entry.id   197a5fd349e024a111830b4710889488
#
_cell.length_a   1.000
_cell.length_b   1.000
_cell.length_c   1.000
_cell.angle_alpha   90.00
_cell.angle_beta   90.00
_cell.angle_gamma   90.00
#
_symmetry.space_group_name_H-M   'P 1'
#
loop_
_entity.id
_entity.type
_entity.pdbx_description
1 polymer ?
#
loop_
_entity_poly.entity_id
_entity_poly.type
_entity_poly.pdbx_seq_one_letter_code
_entity_poly.pdbx_strand_id
1 'polypeptide(L)'
;MVKSVANEDKTTITSTSKTATSLPSAQPLGATSVPNLIPNRLAVIGKGMRNNNALLANVLQADIQRWYPWSKLQHRFNSNFKKPHAFIGWGHKKSYQRAKKAANRQNIATLSIEDGFLRSIDSGISSRYGLSVVVDDIGIYFDLWRSSRLEELIIKRVEQSSSTDRLILDKQRAQQLMARICTERLSKYNAVIDCPSLDDLIDAGKNDKIAAAKQIDRKSPKSHVLLIDQVVGDASIKGAGADKRQFKRMLKAACQAHPDAHIWIKAHPAAKAGYLTRLTLPENVRILTQALNPIALLAQVNDVYTVSSHMGFEALMLGKAVHCFGVNWYSGWGLSDDSGAPKRLLKTVKKRRQVSAASLETLFYSAYIDYSRYVDPATKQACTIDSAINWLVTNRYWQTCLAGDLTVYEFSRWKLPFVKAFIDLPRTTLFIKPKPRLKNLLHLDHFRVNYQQPLLVWGLAKRQQVQKKLSGKLSKQSSAIPTIFCMEDGFIRSNGLGATLLAPLSVVIDQQGIYYNATQPSDLETLLYNCKTLSAQQITRVQALQTKLLTQRVSKYNVGNRISSNSYDNSDTLKSTGNQPISWVEAAKKSGKLRLLIVGQVEDDLSVQYCGAHIQTNSSLIERVRQDNPDAYLIYKPHPDVEAGLRAGKVTERYLKSVQAIAYNTAMPDCLAGVDEVHTISSLTGFEALLRDLKVVCYGLPFYAGWGLTVDIDAQLLPKSKYLQRRKRKTPLTFEQLLHATLIDYPLYRLPNGYGLAQVEQVIDYLYPGHDERSAEQADDTAKAMPAKASKPSALSTVSVLSAQLKRRATTQFMQKRHQWQQRLRKTSR
;
A
#
# COMPACT_ATOMS: atom_id res chain seq x y z
N MET A 1 26.55 11.38 -55.04
CA MET A 1 26.60 12.69 -55.73
C MET A 1 25.89 13.71 -54.88
N VAL A 2 26.61 14.65 -54.59
CA VAL A 2 26.69 16.11 -54.36
C VAL A 2 26.50 16.46 -52.88
N LYS A 3 27.57 16.70 -52.11
CA LYS A 3 28.33 17.88 -51.71
C LYS A 3 27.48 18.96 -51.06
N SER A 4 27.59 19.16 -49.73
CA SER A 4 28.38 20.04 -48.87
C SER A 4 28.04 21.53 -49.05
N VAL A 5 27.76 22.20 -47.95
CA VAL A 5 28.40 23.48 -47.56
C VAL A 5 28.22 23.66 -46.05
N ALA A 6 29.33 23.88 -45.37
CA ALA A 6 29.41 24.33 -43.98
C ALA A 6 29.29 25.85 -43.94
N ASN A 7 28.73 26.39 -42.88
CA ASN A 7 29.07 27.69 -42.37
C ASN A 7 29.05 27.75 -40.85
N GLU A 8 30.20 28.11 -40.30
CA GLU A 8 30.42 28.39 -38.88
C GLU A 8 29.79 29.76 -38.56
N ASP A 9 29.10 29.84 -37.45
CA ASP A 9 28.93 31.11 -36.74
C ASP A 9 29.12 30.86 -35.25
N LYS A 10 30.22 31.37 -34.74
CA LYS A 10 30.57 31.47 -33.32
C LYS A 10 29.75 32.61 -32.72
N THR A 11 28.84 32.31 -31.83
CA THR A 11 28.28 33.31 -30.90
C THR A 11 28.54 32.84 -29.47
N THR A 12 29.38 33.61 -28.82
CA THR A 12 29.74 33.57 -27.40
C THR A 12 28.52 33.70 -26.52
N ILE A 13 28.17 32.68 -25.72
CA ILE A 13 27.14 32.78 -24.72
C ILE A 13 27.82 33.01 -23.36
N THR A 14 27.68 34.23 -22.87
CA THR A 14 28.01 34.64 -21.51
C THR A 14 27.10 33.92 -20.52
N SER A 15 27.72 33.27 -19.54
CA SER A 15 27.08 32.62 -18.40
C SER A 15 26.46 33.67 -17.46
N THR A 16 25.15 33.81 -17.47
CA THR A 16 24.41 34.44 -16.37
C THR A 16 23.82 33.33 -15.49
N SER A 17 24.35 33.24 -14.29
CA SER A 17 23.80 32.43 -13.20
C SER A 17 22.38 32.91 -12.87
N LYS A 18 21.35 32.18 -13.30
CA LYS A 18 20.00 32.33 -12.78
C LYS A 18 19.87 31.50 -11.51
N THR A 19 19.78 32.20 -10.40
CA THR A 19 19.30 31.69 -9.11
C THR A 19 18.05 30.84 -9.33
N ALA A 20 18.16 29.57 -8.96
CA ALA A 20 17.02 28.67 -8.89
C ALA A 20 16.10 29.17 -7.76
N THR A 21 14.98 29.79 -8.12
CA THR A 21 13.86 30.01 -7.21
C THR A 21 13.32 28.64 -6.79
N SER A 22 13.49 28.32 -5.53
CA SER A 22 12.90 27.18 -4.86
C SER A 22 11.38 27.19 -5.10
N LEU A 23 10.89 26.16 -5.79
CA LEU A 23 9.45 25.86 -5.83
C LEU A 23 8.96 25.68 -4.37
N PRO A 24 7.85 26.29 -3.98
CA PRO A 24 7.30 26.11 -2.64
C PRO A 24 6.99 24.63 -2.44
N SER A 25 7.48 24.08 -1.34
CA SER A 25 7.19 22.72 -0.86
C SER A 25 5.68 22.48 -0.98
N ALA A 26 5.30 21.43 -1.69
CA ALA A 26 3.91 21.01 -1.82
C ALA A 26 3.40 20.68 -0.40
N GLN A 27 2.73 21.62 0.22
CA GLN A 27 1.93 21.36 1.41
C GLN A 27 0.98 20.20 1.07
N PRO A 28 0.74 19.25 1.99
CA PRO A 28 -0.34 18.31 1.83
C PRO A 28 -1.60 19.15 1.62
N LEU A 29 -2.21 19.01 0.44
CA LEU A 29 -3.46 19.72 0.07
C LEU A 29 -4.52 19.30 1.10
N GLY A 30 -4.47 20.00 2.22
CA GLY A 30 -5.36 19.84 3.33
C GLY A 30 -6.74 20.32 2.97
N ALA A 31 -7.68 19.65 3.57
CA ALA A 31 -9.04 20.04 3.86
C ALA A 31 -9.61 21.06 2.87
N THR A 32 -10.31 20.54 1.87
CA THR A 32 -11.21 21.30 1.03
C THR A 32 -12.01 22.29 1.88
N SER A 33 -12.13 23.52 1.45
CA SER A 33 -12.97 24.59 2.02
C SER A 33 -14.49 24.30 1.90
N VAL A 34 -14.87 23.03 1.83
CA VAL A 34 -16.27 22.60 2.04
C VAL A 34 -16.49 22.69 3.54
N PRO A 35 -17.46 23.50 4.02
CA PRO A 35 -17.78 23.58 5.43
C PRO A 35 -17.90 22.18 6.01
N ASN A 36 -17.42 21.97 7.22
CA ASN A 36 -17.44 20.66 7.88
C ASN A 36 -18.91 20.27 8.11
N LEU A 37 -19.54 19.70 7.04
CA LEU A 37 -20.98 19.36 6.98
C LEU A 37 -21.35 18.27 8.00
N ILE A 38 -20.34 17.64 8.60
CA ILE A 38 -20.52 16.51 9.51
C ILE A 38 -20.31 17.01 10.94
N PRO A 39 -21.37 17.11 11.73
CA PRO A 39 -21.23 17.49 13.13
C PRO A 39 -20.48 16.44 13.94
N ASN A 40 -19.72 16.88 14.93
CA ASN A 40 -18.88 16.02 15.79
C ASN A 40 -19.66 14.95 16.57
N ARG A 41 -21.00 15.09 16.73
CA ARG A 41 -21.86 14.14 17.47
C ARG A 41 -23.05 13.73 16.63
N LEU A 42 -23.10 12.44 16.30
CA LEU A 42 -24.13 11.85 15.45
C LEU A 42 -24.91 10.77 16.22
N ALA A 43 -26.17 10.59 15.86
CA ALA A 43 -26.97 9.52 16.41
C ALA A 43 -27.45 8.55 15.34
N VAL A 44 -27.45 7.26 15.66
CA VAL A 44 -27.97 6.17 14.82
C VAL A 44 -29.15 5.45 15.46
N ILE A 45 -30.09 5.02 14.60
CA ILE A 45 -31.27 4.26 15.03
C ILE A 45 -31.33 2.92 14.31
N GLY A 46 -31.36 1.81 15.09
CA GLY A 46 -31.58 0.45 14.58
C GLY A 46 -30.33 -0.44 14.54
N LYS A 47 -30.58 -1.77 14.52
CA LYS A 47 -29.54 -2.81 14.62
C LYS A 47 -28.55 -2.80 13.45
N GLY A 48 -28.98 -2.51 12.21
CA GLY A 48 -28.15 -2.60 11.02
C GLY A 48 -27.01 -1.56 10.92
N MET A 49 -27.18 -0.37 11.53
CA MET A 49 -26.13 0.65 11.62
C MET A 49 -25.09 0.35 12.70
N ARG A 50 -25.44 -0.52 13.63
CA ARG A 50 -24.73 -0.81 14.88
C ARG A 50 -23.40 -1.53 14.68
N ASN A 51 -23.35 -2.45 13.72
CA ASN A 51 -22.16 -3.27 13.46
C ASN A 51 -21.05 -2.47 12.74
N ASN A 52 -21.39 -1.32 12.16
CA ASN A 52 -20.47 -0.46 11.41
C ASN A 52 -20.11 0.83 12.14
N ASN A 53 -20.54 1.01 13.41
CA ASN A 53 -20.35 2.26 14.14
C ASN A 53 -18.89 2.70 14.22
N ALA A 54 -17.96 1.78 14.50
CA ALA A 54 -16.53 2.10 14.60
C ALA A 54 -15.96 2.57 13.26
N LEU A 55 -16.33 1.90 12.15
CA LEU A 55 -15.92 2.31 10.82
C LEU A 55 -16.51 3.68 10.47
N LEU A 56 -17.80 3.87 10.71
CA LEU A 56 -18.48 5.14 10.43
C LEU A 56 -17.91 6.27 11.29
N ALA A 57 -17.62 6.04 12.58
CA ALA A 57 -17.00 7.02 13.45
C ALA A 57 -15.64 7.47 12.90
N ASN A 58 -14.83 6.53 12.43
CA ASN A 58 -13.52 6.82 11.85
C ASN A 58 -13.62 7.56 10.51
N VAL A 59 -14.54 7.14 9.61
CA VAL A 59 -14.75 7.79 8.31
C VAL A 59 -15.33 9.19 8.46
N LEU A 60 -16.27 9.37 9.40
CA LEU A 60 -16.96 10.64 9.61
C LEU A 60 -16.27 11.55 10.62
N GLN A 61 -15.22 11.06 11.29
CA GLN A 61 -14.51 11.76 12.37
C GLN A 61 -15.48 12.32 13.43
N ALA A 62 -16.51 11.53 13.79
CA ALA A 62 -17.57 11.94 14.67
C ALA A 62 -17.88 10.88 15.74
N ASP A 63 -18.29 11.34 16.91
CA ASP A 63 -18.83 10.47 17.95
C ASP A 63 -20.22 9.97 17.54
N ILE A 64 -20.37 8.65 17.37
CA ILE A 64 -21.63 8.04 16.93
C ILE A 64 -22.32 7.31 18.07
N GLN A 65 -23.38 7.89 18.55
CA GLN A 65 -24.16 7.37 19.66
C GLN A 65 -25.38 6.59 19.17
N ARG A 66 -25.80 5.63 19.99
CA ARG A 66 -27.09 4.93 19.77
C ARG A 66 -28.22 5.75 20.32
N TRP A 67 -29.24 5.94 19.49
CA TRP A 67 -30.49 6.57 19.94
C TRP A 67 -31.58 5.52 20.14
N TYR A 68 -32.26 5.60 21.32
CA TYR A 68 -33.42 4.78 21.68
C TYR A 68 -34.66 5.65 21.88
N PRO A 69 -35.87 5.15 21.64
CA PRO A 69 -37.10 5.93 21.87
C PRO A 69 -37.24 6.48 23.32
N TRP A 70 -36.68 5.75 24.27
CA TRP A 70 -36.65 6.13 25.70
C TRP A 70 -35.40 6.90 26.13
N SER A 71 -34.59 7.34 25.22
CA SER A 71 -33.34 8.08 25.54
C SER A 71 -33.59 9.42 26.26
N LYS A 72 -34.83 9.95 26.21
CA LYS A 72 -35.23 11.07 27.11
C LYS A 72 -35.08 10.74 28.60
N LEU A 73 -35.29 9.48 28.98
CA LEU A 73 -35.04 8.97 30.34
C LEU A 73 -33.53 8.73 30.58
N GLN A 74 -32.78 8.28 29.56
CA GLN A 74 -31.34 8.11 29.71
C GLN A 74 -30.61 9.43 30.00
N HIS A 75 -31.07 10.57 29.47
CA HIS A 75 -30.57 11.90 29.84
C HIS A 75 -30.64 12.18 31.34
N ARG A 76 -31.59 11.60 32.00
CA ARG A 76 -31.84 11.83 33.43
C ARG A 76 -30.94 10.94 34.32
N PHE A 77 -30.43 9.83 33.78
CA PHE A 77 -29.68 8.82 34.53
C PHE A 77 -28.24 8.56 34.05
N ASN A 78 -27.80 9.17 32.92
CA ASN A 78 -26.47 8.98 32.40
C ASN A 78 -25.84 10.34 32.00
N SER A 79 -24.96 10.85 32.87
CA SER A 79 -24.25 12.10 32.69
C SER A 79 -23.36 12.15 31.44
N ASN A 80 -22.99 10.98 30.87
CA ASN A 80 -22.17 10.86 29.69
C ASN A 80 -22.95 10.93 28.36
N PHE A 81 -24.28 10.99 28.40
CA PHE A 81 -25.08 11.07 27.20
C PHE A 81 -25.19 12.52 26.71
N LYS A 82 -24.46 12.85 25.65
CA LYS A 82 -24.47 14.18 25.04
C LYS A 82 -25.54 14.27 23.95
N LYS A 83 -26.26 15.38 23.84
CA LYS A 83 -27.29 15.61 22.81
C LYS A 83 -26.62 15.50 21.41
N PRO A 84 -27.17 14.69 20.45
CA PRO A 84 -26.60 14.63 19.09
C PRO A 84 -26.91 15.93 18.35
N HIS A 85 -26.02 16.27 17.41
CA HIS A 85 -26.17 17.41 16.51
C HIS A 85 -26.93 17.02 15.22
N ALA A 86 -26.83 15.74 14.80
CA ALA A 86 -27.60 15.21 13.68
C ALA A 86 -27.90 13.72 13.88
N PHE A 87 -28.93 13.25 13.18
CA PHE A 87 -29.19 11.82 13.01
C PHE A 87 -28.67 11.35 11.66
N ILE A 88 -28.12 10.13 11.62
CA ILE A 88 -27.68 9.52 10.36
C ILE A 88 -28.47 8.25 10.05
N GLY A 89 -28.74 8.02 8.77
CA GLY A 89 -29.41 6.85 8.27
C GLY A 89 -28.91 6.46 6.87
N TRP A 90 -29.15 5.20 6.50
CA TRP A 90 -28.64 4.65 5.26
C TRP A 90 -29.59 4.91 4.09
N GLY A 91 -29.18 5.70 3.13
CA GLY A 91 -29.89 6.03 1.90
C GLY A 91 -31.39 6.24 2.13
N HIS A 92 -32.22 5.54 1.36
CA HIS A 92 -33.69 5.54 1.54
C HIS A 92 -34.22 4.37 2.40
N LYS A 93 -33.31 3.63 3.08
CA LYS A 93 -33.70 2.47 3.90
C LYS A 93 -34.49 2.88 5.15
N LYS A 94 -35.11 1.89 5.80
CA LYS A 94 -35.89 2.09 7.04
C LYS A 94 -35.10 2.81 8.16
N SER A 95 -33.73 2.69 8.15
CA SER A 95 -32.86 3.39 9.09
C SER A 95 -32.89 4.90 8.88
N TYR A 96 -32.84 5.39 7.64
CA TYR A 96 -32.95 6.81 7.32
C TYR A 96 -34.34 7.36 7.68
N GLN A 97 -35.43 6.65 7.34
CA GLN A 97 -36.78 7.08 7.68
C GLN A 97 -36.99 7.23 9.21
N ARG A 98 -36.41 6.31 9.99
CA ARG A 98 -36.42 6.38 11.46
C ARG A 98 -35.58 7.55 11.97
N ALA A 99 -34.40 7.74 11.40
CA ALA A 99 -33.50 8.84 11.72
C ALA A 99 -34.19 10.19 11.45
N LYS A 100 -34.81 10.37 10.28
CA LYS A 100 -35.55 11.57 9.88
C LYS A 100 -36.73 11.86 10.81
N LYS A 101 -37.53 10.83 11.18
CA LYS A 101 -38.63 10.98 12.14
C LYS A 101 -38.15 11.41 13.54
N ALA A 102 -37.01 10.92 13.97
CA ALA A 102 -36.44 11.30 15.27
C ALA A 102 -35.81 12.70 15.22
N ALA A 103 -35.12 13.06 14.16
CA ALA A 103 -34.56 14.37 13.94
C ALA A 103 -35.61 15.48 13.91
N ASN A 104 -36.68 15.28 13.14
CA ASN A 104 -37.83 16.22 13.10
C ASN A 104 -38.47 16.46 14.48
N ARG A 105 -38.56 15.42 15.35
CA ARG A 105 -39.07 15.56 16.69
C ARG A 105 -38.18 16.37 17.63
N GLN A 106 -36.93 16.59 17.26
CA GLN A 106 -35.92 17.27 18.05
C GLN A 106 -35.40 18.54 17.39
N ASN A 107 -35.93 18.88 16.22
CA ASN A 107 -35.52 20.02 15.40
C ASN A 107 -33.98 20.03 15.14
N ILE A 108 -33.46 18.88 14.73
CA ILE A 108 -32.04 18.75 14.32
C ILE A 108 -31.91 18.09 12.96
N ALA A 109 -30.72 18.18 12.36
CA ALA A 109 -30.44 17.71 11.02
C ALA A 109 -30.52 16.18 10.88
N THR A 110 -30.79 15.73 9.64
CA THR A 110 -30.68 14.31 9.26
C THR A 110 -29.69 14.19 8.10
N LEU A 111 -28.71 13.33 8.23
CA LEU A 111 -27.77 13.03 7.16
C LEU A 111 -28.08 11.66 6.56
N SER A 112 -28.09 11.60 5.24
CA SER A 112 -28.17 10.36 4.47
C SER A 112 -26.76 9.87 4.17
N ILE A 113 -26.46 8.60 4.42
CA ILE A 113 -25.19 8.00 4.05
C ILE A 113 -25.39 6.83 3.08
N GLU A 114 -24.43 6.61 2.19
CA GLU A 114 -24.42 5.46 1.29
C GLU A 114 -22.96 5.01 1.04
N ASP A 115 -22.80 3.80 0.48
CA ASP A 115 -21.49 3.33 0.02
C ASP A 115 -20.84 4.30 -0.96
N GLY A 116 -19.59 4.63 -0.76
CA GLY A 116 -18.81 5.46 -1.68
C GLY A 116 -18.50 4.73 -3.00
N PHE A 117 -17.85 5.45 -3.92
CA PHE A 117 -17.60 4.98 -5.28
C PHE A 117 -16.39 4.03 -5.38
N LEU A 118 -15.41 4.13 -4.46
CA LEU A 118 -14.35 3.14 -4.23
C LEU A 118 -14.57 2.52 -2.85
N ARG A 119 -15.28 1.39 -2.78
CA ARG A 119 -15.79 0.92 -1.50
C ARG A 119 -14.94 -0.13 -0.81
N SER A 120 -14.55 -1.17 -1.50
CA SER A 120 -13.90 -2.34 -0.87
C SER A 120 -13.31 -3.29 -1.89
N ILE A 121 -12.55 -4.28 -1.41
CA ILE A 121 -12.09 -5.38 -2.25
C ILE A 121 -13.28 -6.29 -2.54
N ASP A 122 -13.90 -6.88 -1.53
CA ASP A 122 -15.02 -7.80 -1.71
C ASP A 122 -16.36 -7.07 -1.77
N SER A 123 -17.36 -7.70 -2.39
CA SER A 123 -18.69 -7.14 -2.55
C SER A 123 -19.56 -7.30 -1.30
N GLY A 124 -20.41 -6.33 -1.03
CA GLY A 124 -21.54 -6.41 -0.10
C GLY A 124 -21.19 -6.79 1.33
N ILE A 125 -21.93 -7.76 1.89
CA ILE A 125 -21.85 -8.18 3.30
C ILE A 125 -20.55 -8.94 3.60
N SER A 126 -19.92 -9.55 2.61
CA SER A 126 -18.65 -10.26 2.75
C SER A 126 -17.44 -9.34 2.98
N SER A 127 -17.57 -8.05 2.67
CA SER A 127 -16.51 -7.09 2.91
C SER A 127 -16.32 -6.80 4.38
N ARG A 128 -15.19 -7.21 4.94
CA ARG A 128 -14.80 -6.87 6.32
C ARG A 128 -14.52 -5.37 6.50
N TYR A 129 -14.12 -4.68 5.41
CA TYR A 129 -13.63 -3.30 5.46
C TYR A 129 -14.22 -2.47 4.32
N GLY A 130 -15.03 -1.48 4.66
CA GLY A 130 -15.44 -0.43 3.73
C GLY A 130 -14.45 0.73 3.83
N LEU A 131 -14.03 1.26 2.67
CA LEU A 131 -13.05 2.33 2.56
C LEU A 131 -13.69 3.70 2.46
N SER A 132 -14.93 3.78 1.94
CA SER A 132 -15.57 5.04 1.68
C SER A 132 -17.07 5.01 1.89
N VAL A 133 -17.57 6.17 2.29
CA VAL A 133 -19.00 6.50 2.30
C VAL A 133 -19.20 7.86 1.65
N VAL A 134 -20.41 8.10 1.16
CA VAL A 134 -20.88 9.44 0.81
C VAL A 134 -21.86 9.92 1.88
N VAL A 135 -21.88 11.23 2.12
CA VAL A 135 -22.74 11.87 3.11
C VAL A 135 -23.50 13.00 2.45
N ASP A 136 -24.82 13.00 2.62
CA ASP A 136 -25.72 13.96 2.00
C ASP A 136 -26.68 14.53 3.05
N ASP A 137 -26.73 15.83 3.16
CA ASP A 137 -27.59 16.58 4.08
C ASP A 137 -28.85 17.13 3.39
N ILE A 138 -28.89 17.05 2.05
CA ILE A 138 -29.99 17.54 1.20
C ILE A 138 -30.86 16.38 0.73
N GLY A 139 -30.24 15.35 0.16
CA GLY A 139 -30.93 14.20 -0.43
C GLY A 139 -30.07 12.94 -0.46
N ILE A 140 -29.85 12.41 -1.65
CA ILE A 140 -28.87 11.36 -1.95
C ILE A 140 -28.66 11.28 -3.48
N TYR A 141 -27.44 11.08 -3.93
CA TYR A 141 -27.01 11.16 -5.33
C TYR A 141 -27.81 10.30 -6.32
N PHE A 142 -28.38 9.20 -5.89
CA PHE A 142 -29.15 8.30 -6.76
C PHE A 142 -30.66 8.59 -6.84
N ASP A 143 -31.17 9.55 -6.06
CA ASP A 143 -32.57 10.00 -6.12
C ASP A 143 -32.70 11.34 -6.87
N LEU A 144 -32.89 11.28 -8.17
CA LEU A 144 -32.89 12.46 -9.05
C LEU A 144 -34.21 13.24 -8.97
N TRP A 145 -35.22 12.76 -8.26
CA TRP A 145 -36.45 13.50 -7.97
C TRP A 145 -36.22 14.71 -7.06
N ARG A 146 -35.11 14.72 -6.34
CA ARG A 146 -34.70 15.76 -5.39
C ARG A 146 -33.28 16.19 -5.68
N SER A 147 -32.92 17.39 -5.20
CA SER A 147 -31.51 17.80 -5.20
C SER A 147 -30.70 16.93 -4.24
N SER A 148 -29.40 16.86 -4.46
CA SER A 148 -28.44 16.21 -3.56
C SER A 148 -27.25 17.12 -3.35
N ARG A 149 -26.48 16.88 -2.31
CA ARG A 149 -25.23 17.61 -2.09
C ARG A 149 -24.25 17.44 -3.24
N LEU A 150 -24.21 16.24 -3.84
CA LEU A 150 -23.38 16.00 -5.04
C LEU A 150 -23.78 16.92 -6.20
N GLU A 151 -25.09 17.07 -6.46
CA GLU A 151 -25.58 17.96 -7.51
C GLU A 151 -25.15 19.40 -7.29
N GLU A 152 -25.28 19.91 -6.06
CA GLU A 152 -24.87 21.27 -5.70
C GLU A 152 -23.34 21.46 -5.82
N LEU A 153 -22.54 20.46 -5.43
CA LEU A 153 -21.09 20.52 -5.61
C LEU A 153 -20.69 20.62 -7.08
N ILE A 154 -21.36 19.87 -7.97
CA ILE A 154 -21.11 19.94 -9.42
C ILE A 154 -21.49 21.33 -9.95
N ILE A 155 -22.68 21.83 -9.62
CA ILE A 155 -23.16 23.16 -10.06
C ILE A 155 -22.16 24.24 -9.63
N LYS A 156 -21.82 24.28 -8.36
CA LYS A 156 -20.86 25.23 -7.79
C LYS A 156 -19.51 25.22 -8.53
N ARG A 157 -18.99 24.04 -8.88
CA ARG A 157 -17.74 23.92 -9.63
C ARG A 157 -17.87 24.40 -11.08
N VAL A 158 -19.01 24.15 -11.72
CA VAL A 158 -19.29 24.67 -13.07
C VAL A 158 -19.36 26.18 -13.05
N GLU A 159 -20.07 26.78 -12.08
CA GLU A 159 -20.19 28.24 -11.93
C GLU A 159 -18.84 28.92 -11.64
N GLN A 160 -17.98 28.28 -10.86
CA GLN A 160 -16.62 28.76 -10.55
C GLN A 160 -15.61 28.60 -11.69
N SER A 161 -15.99 27.94 -12.81
CA SER A 161 -15.07 27.55 -13.88
C SER A 161 -14.49 28.71 -14.73
N SER A 162 -14.82 29.97 -14.42
CA SER A 162 -14.43 31.12 -15.24
C SER A 162 -13.06 31.72 -14.93
N SER A 163 -12.20 31.15 -14.08
CA SER A 163 -10.80 31.58 -14.01
C SER A 163 -10.14 31.44 -12.62
N THR A 164 -9.64 30.30 -12.27
CA THR A 164 -8.58 30.26 -11.24
C THR A 164 -7.61 29.11 -11.53
N ASP A 165 -6.30 29.35 -11.32
CA ASP A 165 -5.23 28.34 -11.39
C ASP A 165 -5.58 27.08 -10.59
N ARG A 166 -6.34 27.23 -9.51
CA ARG A 166 -6.82 26.14 -8.68
C ARG A 166 -7.72 25.17 -9.45
N LEU A 167 -8.59 25.63 -10.34
CA LEU A 167 -9.48 24.75 -11.13
C LEU A 167 -8.71 24.00 -12.20
N ILE A 168 -7.64 24.57 -12.73
CA ILE A 168 -6.73 23.87 -13.65
C ILE A 168 -6.06 22.72 -12.89
N LEU A 169 -5.54 22.97 -11.69
CA LEU A 169 -4.93 21.95 -10.82
C LEU A 169 -5.95 20.87 -10.43
N ASP A 170 -7.19 21.25 -10.10
CA ASP A 170 -8.24 20.29 -9.75
C ASP A 170 -8.62 19.40 -10.96
N LYS A 171 -8.67 19.96 -12.18
CA LYS A 171 -8.88 19.17 -13.41
C LYS A 171 -7.73 18.22 -13.68
N GLN A 172 -6.49 18.69 -13.61
CA GLN A 172 -5.30 17.84 -13.76
C GLN A 172 -5.30 16.72 -12.72
N ARG A 173 -5.64 17.04 -11.49
CA ARG A 173 -5.76 16.08 -10.40
C ARG A 173 -6.84 15.01 -10.69
N ALA A 174 -8.00 15.43 -11.19
CA ALA A 174 -9.06 14.52 -11.59
C ALA A 174 -8.60 13.58 -12.71
N GLN A 175 -7.94 14.10 -13.75
CA GLN A 175 -7.40 13.32 -14.86
C GLN A 175 -6.38 12.28 -14.38
N GLN A 176 -5.44 12.67 -13.52
CA GLN A 176 -4.45 11.76 -12.95
C GLN A 176 -5.11 10.62 -12.16
N LEU A 177 -6.11 10.94 -11.33
CA LEU A 177 -6.82 9.94 -10.52
C LEU A 177 -7.69 9.01 -11.38
N MET A 178 -8.39 9.54 -12.38
CA MET A 178 -9.15 8.74 -13.35
C MET A 178 -8.22 7.78 -14.10
N ALA A 179 -7.11 8.28 -14.64
CA ALA A 179 -6.12 7.47 -15.33
C ALA A 179 -5.58 6.36 -14.42
N ARG A 180 -5.28 6.68 -13.16
CA ARG A 180 -4.83 5.70 -12.17
C ARG A 180 -5.91 4.66 -11.86
N ILE A 181 -7.15 5.06 -11.62
CA ILE A 181 -8.28 4.15 -11.37
C ILE A 181 -8.45 3.18 -12.54
N CYS A 182 -8.38 3.68 -13.78
CA CYS A 182 -8.50 2.87 -15.00
C CYS A 182 -7.30 1.92 -15.17
N THR A 183 -6.07 2.39 -14.99
CA THR A 183 -4.84 1.58 -15.11
C THR A 183 -4.81 0.48 -14.05
N GLU A 184 -5.13 0.81 -12.81
CA GLU A 184 -5.21 -0.15 -11.70
C GLU A 184 -6.50 -0.98 -11.73
N ARG A 185 -7.38 -0.77 -12.70
CA ARG A 185 -8.65 -1.48 -12.84
C ARG A 185 -9.48 -1.48 -11.54
N LEU A 186 -9.63 -0.28 -10.94
CA LEU A 186 -10.38 -0.10 -9.70
C LEU A 186 -11.83 0.30 -9.98
N SER A 187 -12.74 -0.26 -9.22
CA SER A 187 -14.18 -0.03 -9.26
C SER A 187 -14.74 0.03 -7.84
N LYS A 188 -16.05 0.11 -7.71
CA LYS A 188 -16.73 0.05 -6.42
C LYS A 188 -16.37 -1.22 -5.62
N TYR A 189 -16.20 -2.36 -6.30
CA TYR A 189 -15.79 -3.64 -5.73
C TYR A 189 -14.64 -4.22 -6.55
N ASN A 190 -13.59 -4.69 -5.90
CA ASN A 190 -12.28 -4.95 -6.49
C ASN A 190 -11.82 -6.41 -6.33
N ALA A 191 -12.77 -7.33 -6.19
CA ALA A 191 -12.50 -8.74 -5.94
C ALA A 191 -11.76 -9.43 -7.07
N VAL A 192 -11.99 -9.03 -8.31
CA VAL A 192 -11.40 -9.62 -9.52
C VAL A 192 -10.56 -8.55 -10.20
N ILE A 193 -9.39 -8.94 -10.72
CA ILE A 193 -8.45 -8.02 -11.38
C ILE A 193 -8.68 -7.97 -12.89
N ASP A 194 -9.04 -9.13 -13.50
CA ASP A 194 -9.05 -9.29 -14.94
C ASP A 194 -10.44 -9.61 -15.50
N CYS A 195 -10.53 -9.53 -16.81
CA CYS A 195 -11.63 -10.00 -17.63
C CYS A 195 -11.01 -10.79 -18.79
N PRO A 196 -11.43 -12.03 -19.06
CA PRO A 196 -11.06 -12.74 -20.27
C PRO A 196 -11.41 -11.92 -21.51
N SER A 197 -10.75 -12.20 -22.64
CA SER A 197 -11.15 -11.61 -23.90
C SER A 197 -12.61 -11.98 -24.22
N LEU A 198 -13.41 -11.00 -24.63
CA LEU A 198 -14.79 -11.23 -25.05
C LEU A 198 -14.84 -12.10 -26.30
N ASP A 199 -13.84 -12.02 -27.17
CA ASP A 199 -13.71 -12.90 -28.35
C ASP A 199 -13.47 -14.36 -27.95
N ASP A 200 -12.59 -14.61 -26.97
CA ASP A 200 -12.35 -15.96 -26.45
C ASP A 200 -13.63 -16.58 -25.85
N LEU A 201 -14.47 -15.75 -25.21
CA LEU A 201 -15.75 -16.22 -24.66
C LEU A 201 -16.77 -16.56 -25.74
N ILE A 202 -16.66 -15.99 -26.94
CA ILE A 202 -17.48 -16.35 -28.10
C ILE A 202 -17.06 -17.75 -28.63
N ASP A 203 -15.76 -17.96 -28.73
CA ASP A 203 -15.22 -19.21 -29.27
C ASP A 203 -15.41 -20.39 -28.33
N ALA A 204 -15.30 -20.19 -27.03
CA ALA A 204 -15.59 -21.26 -26.03
C ALA A 204 -17.06 -21.75 -26.06
N GLY A 205 -18.02 -20.88 -26.41
CA GLY A 205 -19.44 -21.27 -26.57
C GLY A 205 -19.75 -22.07 -27.83
N LYS A 206 -18.83 -22.19 -28.77
CA LYS A 206 -19.02 -22.93 -30.04
C LYS A 206 -18.80 -24.44 -29.91
N ASN A 207 -18.33 -24.94 -28.78
CA ASN A 207 -18.14 -26.38 -28.55
C ASN A 207 -19.44 -27.16 -28.26
N ASP A 208 -20.57 -26.52 -28.13
CA ASP A 208 -21.88 -27.15 -28.12
C ASP A 208 -22.33 -27.44 -29.59
N LYS A 209 -22.66 -28.70 -29.85
CA LYS A 209 -22.87 -29.37 -31.15
C LYS A 209 -23.84 -28.71 -32.15
N ILE A 210 -24.31 -27.50 -31.96
CA ILE A 210 -25.23 -26.77 -32.84
C ILE A 210 -24.53 -25.70 -33.70
N ALA A 211 -23.27 -25.37 -33.43
CA ALA A 211 -22.53 -24.29 -34.10
C ALA A 211 -21.75 -24.69 -35.38
N ALA A 212 -21.78 -25.96 -35.74
CA ALA A 212 -21.02 -26.48 -36.90
C ALA A 212 -21.61 -26.18 -38.28
N ALA A 213 -22.79 -25.54 -38.35
CA ALA A 213 -23.52 -25.41 -39.63
C ALA A 213 -23.53 -24.03 -40.29
N LYS A 214 -22.91 -23.03 -39.73
CA LYS A 214 -22.76 -21.71 -40.44
C LYS A 214 -21.33 -21.17 -40.31
N GLN A 215 -20.56 -21.33 -41.37
CA GLN A 215 -19.36 -20.54 -41.65
C GLN A 215 -19.79 -19.09 -41.77
N ILE A 216 -19.66 -18.34 -40.67
CA ILE A 216 -19.81 -16.87 -40.67
C ILE A 216 -18.45 -16.31 -41.03
N ASP A 217 -18.43 -15.57 -42.12
CA ASP A 217 -17.30 -14.91 -42.74
C ASP A 217 -16.50 -14.07 -41.72
N ARG A 218 -15.21 -14.38 -41.53
CA ARG A 218 -14.29 -13.75 -40.53
C ARG A 218 -13.79 -12.37 -40.94
N LYS A 219 -14.55 -11.58 -41.68
CA LYS A 219 -14.03 -10.39 -42.38
C LYS A 219 -14.08 -9.05 -41.65
N SER A 220 -14.50 -8.96 -40.37
CA SER A 220 -14.27 -7.75 -39.55
C SER A 220 -14.43 -8.07 -38.07
N PRO A 221 -13.63 -7.49 -37.16
CA PRO A 221 -13.89 -7.61 -35.72
C PRO A 221 -15.22 -6.97 -35.43
N LYS A 222 -16.22 -7.76 -35.01
CA LYS A 222 -17.52 -7.27 -34.62
C LYS A 222 -17.40 -6.41 -33.35
N SER A 223 -18.04 -5.25 -33.33
CA SER A 223 -18.06 -4.40 -32.14
C SER A 223 -18.76 -5.09 -30.97
N HIS A 224 -18.31 -4.81 -29.75
CA HIS A 224 -18.92 -5.30 -28.52
C HIS A 224 -19.75 -4.22 -27.86
N VAL A 225 -20.98 -4.56 -27.48
CA VAL A 225 -21.92 -3.68 -26.76
C VAL A 225 -22.28 -4.30 -25.42
N LEU A 226 -22.25 -3.49 -24.35
CA LEU A 226 -22.54 -3.95 -23.00
C LEU A 226 -23.83 -3.35 -22.44
N LEU A 227 -24.73 -4.22 -22.00
CA LEU A 227 -25.93 -3.89 -21.23
C LEU A 227 -25.73 -4.24 -19.77
N ILE A 228 -25.93 -3.28 -18.88
CA ILE A 228 -25.73 -3.49 -17.44
C ILE A 228 -27.05 -3.83 -16.78
N ASP A 229 -27.17 -5.08 -16.31
CA ASP A 229 -28.33 -5.52 -15.54
C ASP A 229 -28.22 -5.14 -14.07
N GLN A 230 -29.33 -5.00 -13.38
CA GLN A 230 -29.37 -4.55 -11.99
C GLN A 230 -30.27 -5.42 -11.10
N VAL A 231 -30.06 -5.33 -9.78
CA VAL A 231 -30.86 -6.06 -8.79
C VAL A 231 -32.30 -5.59 -8.81
N VAL A 232 -33.25 -6.54 -8.83
CA VAL A 232 -34.67 -6.20 -8.77
C VAL A 232 -35.02 -5.51 -7.46
N GLY A 233 -35.63 -4.33 -7.55
CA GLY A 233 -36.03 -3.52 -6.39
C GLY A 233 -34.94 -2.59 -5.84
N ASP A 234 -33.82 -2.42 -6.54
CA ASP A 234 -32.82 -1.41 -6.17
C ASP A 234 -33.44 -0.02 -6.15
N ALA A 235 -33.17 0.73 -5.06
CA ALA A 235 -33.73 2.07 -4.85
C ALA A 235 -33.29 3.08 -5.93
N SER A 236 -32.09 2.89 -6.49
CA SER A 236 -31.53 3.75 -7.55
C SER A 236 -32.39 3.74 -8.82
N ILE A 237 -33.05 2.62 -9.13
CA ILE A 237 -33.92 2.50 -10.32
C ILE A 237 -35.13 3.45 -10.21
N LYS A 238 -35.79 3.46 -9.04
CA LYS A 238 -36.90 4.40 -8.76
C LYS A 238 -36.38 5.85 -8.72
N GLY A 239 -35.22 6.06 -8.10
CA GLY A 239 -34.56 7.35 -8.05
C GLY A 239 -34.23 7.92 -9.44
N ALA A 240 -33.87 7.05 -10.39
CA ALA A 240 -33.63 7.38 -11.78
C ALA A 240 -34.94 7.56 -12.63
N GLY A 241 -36.12 7.49 -12.01
CA GLY A 241 -37.42 7.58 -12.67
C GLY A 241 -37.73 6.37 -13.54
N ALA A 242 -37.11 5.22 -13.30
CA ALA A 242 -37.15 4.03 -14.14
C ALA A 242 -37.87 2.86 -13.45
N ASP A 243 -38.32 1.89 -14.25
CA ASP A 243 -38.92 0.62 -13.84
C ASP A 243 -38.45 -0.53 -14.75
N LYS A 244 -39.10 -1.69 -14.64
CA LYS A 244 -38.83 -2.85 -15.50
C LYS A 244 -39.00 -2.59 -17.01
N ARG A 245 -39.81 -1.62 -17.41
CA ARG A 245 -40.07 -1.28 -18.82
C ARG A 245 -38.86 -0.64 -19.45
N GLN A 246 -38.08 0.13 -18.65
CA GLN A 246 -36.86 0.76 -19.17
C GLN A 246 -35.80 -0.26 -19.57
N PHE A 247 -35.66 -1.36 -18.81
CA PHE A 247 -34.76 -2.45 -19.18
C PHE A 247 -35.15 -3.13 -20.48
N LYS A 248 -36.47 -3.37 -20.73
CA LYS A 248 -36.94 -3.90 -22.02
C LYS A 248 -36.67 -2.94 -23.16
N ARG A 249 -36.93 -1.62 -22.95
CA ARG A 249 -36.62 -0.58 -23.97
C ARG A 249 -35.13 -0.50 -24.26
N MET A 250 -34.29 -0.58 -23.23
CA MET A 250 -32.83 -0.60 -23.34
C MET A 250 -32.35 -1.75 -24.22
N LEU A 251 -32.79 -2.98 -23.93
CA LEU A 251 -32.45 -4.16 -24.72
C LEU A 251 -32.90 -3.98 -26.19
N LYS A 252 -34.15 -3.55 -26.43
CA LYS A 252 -34.67 -3.33 -27.79
C LYS A 252 -33.86 -2.29 -28.53
N ALA A 253 -33.54 -1.15 -27.90
CA ALA A 253 -32.76 -0.07 -28.51
C ALA A 253 -31.34 -0.51 -28.87
N ALA A 254 -30.66 -1.25 -27.97
CA ALA A 254 -29.32 -1.79 -28.23
C ALA A 254 -29.31 -2.75 -29.43
N CYS A 255 -30.29 -3.71 -29.49
CA CYS A 255 -30.38 -4.62 -30.62
C CYS A 255 -30.70 -3.93 -31.95
N GLN A 256 -31.49 -2.83 -31.93
CA GLN A 256 -31.82 -2.05 -33.13
C GLN A 256 -30.66 -1.18 -33.60
N ALA A 257 -29.90 -0.59 -32.66
CA ALA A 257 -28.75 0.27 -32.98
C ALA A 257 -27.50 -0.53 -33.41
N HIS A 258 -27.38 -1.77 -32.97
CA HIS A 258 -26.19 -2.59 -33.19
C HIS A 258 -26.57 -4.00 -33.70
N PRO A 259 -27.17 -4.15 -34.89
CA PRO A 259 -27.67 -5.44 -35.40
C PRO A 259 -26.53 -6.45 -35.63
N ASP A 260 -25.33 -5.98 -35.97
CA ASP A 260 -24.18 -6.81 -36.31
C ASP A 260 -23.20 -6.98 -35.13
N ALA A 261 -23.44 -6.34 -33.99
CA ALA A 261 -22.56 -6.40 -32.83
C ALA A 261 -22.83 -7.62 -31.94
N HIS A 262 -21.81 -8.00 -31.16
CA HIS A 262 -21.99 -8.90 -30.02
C HIS A 262 -22.52 -8.14 -28.81
N ILE A 263 -23.74 -8.44 -28.41
CA ILE A 263 -24.38 -7.77 -27.28
C ILE A 263 -24.21 -8.62 -26.02
N TRP A 264 -23.64 -8.03 -24.98
CA TRP A 264 -23.37 -8.68 -23.72
C TRP A 264 -24.24 -8.10 -22.60
N ILE A 265 -24.86 -8.96 -21.81
CA ILE A 265 -25.54 -8.56 -20.57
C ILE A 265 -24.66 -8.91 -19.39
N LYS A 266 -24.20 -7.90 -18.65
CA LYS A 266 -23.48 -8.09 -17.40
C LYS A 266 -24.48 -8.29 -16.27
N ALA A 267 -24.59 -9.53 -15.79
CA ALA A 267 -25.41 -9.85 -14.62
C ALA A 267 -24.81 -9.23 -13.36
N HIS A 268 -25.66 -8.80 -12.42
CA HIS A 268 -25.22 -8.25 -11.15
C HIS A 268 -24.72 -9.37 -10.22
N PRO A 269 -23.50 -9.28 -9.65
CA PRO A 269 -22.89 -10.38 -8.89
C PRO A 269 -23.67 -10.79 -7.63
N ALA A 270 -24.47 -9.89 -7.06
CA ALA A 270 -25.29 -10.17 -5.86
C ALA A 270 -26.72 -10.62 -6.18
N ALA A 271 -27.10 -10.71 -7.45
CA ALA A 271 -28.49 -11.04 -7.83
C ALA A 271 -28.58 -12.48 -8.36
N LYS A 272 -29.52 -13.27 -7.81
CA LYS A 272 -29.88 -14.56 -8.41
C LYS A 272 -30.50 -14.40 -9.81
N ALA A 273 -31.20 -13.26 -10.07
CA ALA A 273 -31.68 -12.85 -11.38
C ALA A 273 -31.95 -11.33 -11.39
N GLY A 274 -31.54 -10.67 -12.47
CA GLY A 274 -31.80 -9.25 -12.72
C GLY A 274 -33.09 -9.00 -13.51
N TYR A 275 -33.18 -7.82 -14.10
CA TYR A 275 -34.31 -7.47 -14.98
C TYR A 275 -34.15 -8.03 -16.40
N LEU A 276 -32.91 -7.99 -16.96
CA LEU A 276 -32.62 -8.48 -18.31
C LEU A 276 -32.48 -9.99 -18.36
N THR A 277 -31.87 -10.60 -17.36
CA THR A 277 -31.62 -12.05 -17.31
C THR A 277 -32.91 -12.89 -17.19
N ARG A 278 -34.06 -12.26 -17.00
CA ARG A 278 -35.40 -12.90 -16.96
C ARG A 278 -36.15 -12.79 -18.29
N LEU A 279 -35.58 -12.12 -19.28
CA LEU A 279 -36.23 -11.92 -20.57
C LEU A 279 -35.83 -13.04 -21.54
N THR A 280 -36.67 -13.33 -22.55
CA THR A 280 -36.27 -14.07 -23.72
C THR A 280 -35.34 -13.21 -24.54
N LEU A 281 -34.11 -13.69 -24.80
CA LEU A 281 -33.04 -12.93 -25.42
C LEU A 281 -32.90 -13.33 -26.90
N PRO A 282 -32.59 -12.35 -27.79
CA PRO A 282 -32.18 -12.64 -29.18
C PRO A 282 -30.88 -13.45 -29.23
N GLU A 283 -30.63 -14.15 -30.36
CA GLU A 283 -29.48 -15.04 -30.54
C GLU A 283 -28.11 -14.32 -30.44
N ASN A 284 -28.04 -13.05 -30.83
CA ASN A 284 -26.82 -12.24 -30.73
C ASN A 284 -26.56 -11.65 -29.32
N VAL A 285 -27.43 -11.96 -28.33
CA VAL A 285 -27.31 -11.45 -26.95
C VAL A 285 -26.84 -12.55 -26.02
N ARG A 286 -25.77 -12.32 -25.28
CA ARG A 286 -25.15 -13.29 -24.34
C ARG A 286 -25.09 -12.73 -22.92
N ILE A 287 -25.15 -13.61 -21.92
CA ILE A 287 -25.10 -13.23 -20.50
C ILE A 287 -23.73 -13.55 -19.92
N LEU A 288 -23.10 -12.56 -19.28
CA LEU A 288 -21.89 -12.71 -18.47
C LEU A 288 -22.29 -12.91 -17.01
N THR A 289 -22.27 -14.18 -16.57
CA THR A 289 -22.64 -14.58 -15.19
C THR A 289 -21.45 -14.65 -14.26
N GLN A 290 -20.24 -14.82 -14.81
CA GLN A 290 -19.00 -14.91 -14.05
C GLN A 290 -18.61 -13.58 -13.40
N ALA A 291 -17.83 -13.67 -12.31
CA ALA A 291 -17.23 -12.50 -11.70
C ALA A 291 -16.13 -11.95 -12.61
N LEU A 292 -16.28 -10.72 -13.07
CA LEU A 292 -15.38 -10.01 -13.96
C LEU A 292 -15.01 -8.64 -13.36
N ASN A 293 -13.80 -8.16 -13.65
CA ASN A 293 -13.46 -6.79 -13.32
C ASN A 293 -14.24 -5.81 -14.20
N PRO A 294 -14.98 -4.84 -13.61
CA PRO A 294 -15.80 -3.92 -14.39
C PRO A 294 -14.99 -3.06 -15.37
N ILE A 295 -13.85 -2.51 -14.94
CA ILE A 295 -13.01 -1.65 -15.78
C ILE A 295 -12.37 -2.44 -16.93
N ALA A 296 -11.88 -3.66 -16.64
CA ALA A 296 -11.31 -4.53 -17.67
C ALA A 296 -12.34 -5.01 -18.69
N LEU A 297 -13.62 -5.21 -18.27
CA LEU A 297 -14.73 -5.49 -19.17
C LEU A 297 -15.09 -4.27 -20.03
N LEU A 298 -15.24 -3.09 -19.41
CA LEU A 298 -15.56 -1.85 -20.09
C LEU A 298 -14.49 -1.44 -21.11
N ALA A 299 -13.23 -1.78 -20.88
CA ALA A 299 -12.14 -1.51 -21.82
C ALA A 299 -12.34 -2.24 -23.16
N GLN A 300 -13.04 -3.38 -23.18
CA GLN A 300 -13.25 -4.25 -24.34
C GLN A 300 -14.52 -3.92 -25.16
N VAL A 301 -15.34 -2.97 -24.70
CA VAL A 301 -16.62 -2.64 -25.38
C VAL A 301 -16.59 -1.21 -25.95
N ASN A 302 -17.45 -0.94 -26.90
CA ASN A 302 -17.58 0.36 -27.55
C ASN A 302 -18.69 1.18 -26.90
N ASP A 303 -19.88 0.56 -26.76
CA ASP A 303 -21.09 1.17 -26.28
C ASP A 303 -21.56 0.50 -24.99
N VAL A 304 -22.05 1.31 -24.04
CA VAL A 304 -22.54 0.86 -22.75
C VAL A 304 -23.94 1.38 -22.49
N TYR A 305 -24.87 0.46 -22.28
CA TYR A 305 -26.29 0.74 -22.01
C TYR A 305 -26.58 0.53 -20.53
N THR A 306 -27.18 1.52 -19.88
CA THR A 306 -27.45 1.44 -18.43
C THR A 306 -28.77 2.12 -18.05
N VAL A 307 -29.36 1.67 -16.94
CA VAL A 307 -30.52 2.37 -16.33
C VAL A 307 -30.05 3.31 -15.21
N SER A 308 -29.41 2.78 -14.15
CA SER A 308 -28.97 3.62 -13.02
C SER A 308 -27.66 3.12 -12.40
N SER A 309 -26.87 2.38 -13.16
CA SER A 309 -25.64 1.80 -12.66
C SER A 309 -24.49 2.80 -12.65
N HIS A 310 -23.66 2.73 -11.61
CA HIS A 310 -22.41 3.48 -11.53
C HIS A 310 -21.40 3.08 -12.62
N MET A 311 -21.46 1.85 -13.13
CA MET A 311 -20.62 1.41 -14.25
C MET A 311 -20.77 2.30 -15.51
N GLY A 312 -21.88 3.01 -15.68
CA GLY A 312 -21.99 4.02 -16.73
C GLY A 312 -21.00 5.17 -16.57
N PHE A 313 -20.78 5.63 -15.33
CA PHE A 313 -19.75 6.64 -15.07
C PHE A 313 -18.34 6.08 -15.25
N GLU A 314 -18.10 4.83 -14.83
CA GLU A 314 -16.84 4.12 -15.08
C GLU A 314 -16.56 3.97 -16.59
N ALA A 315 -17.59 3.78 -17.40
CA ALA A 315 -17.49 3.74 -18.86
C ALA A 315 -17.11 5.12 -19.45
N LEU A 316 -17.70 6.22 -18.93
CA LEU A 316 -17.31 7.59 -19.30
C LEU A 316 -15.83 7.86 -19.01
N MET A 317 -15.31 7.39 -17.86
CA MET A 317 -13.87 7.52 -17.54
C MET A 317 -12.96 6.81 -18.55
N LEU A 318 -13.46 5.77 -19.22
CA LEU A 318 -12.76 5.04 -20.28
C LEU A 318 -13.05 5.59 -21.70
N GLY A 319 -13.77 6.72 -21.81
CA GLY A 319 -14.12 7.33 -23.09
C GLY A 319 -15.13 6.52 -23.91
N LYS A 320 -15.95 5.67 -23.28
CA LYS A 320 -16.96 4.86 -23.99
C LYS A 320 -18.25 5.65 -24.22
N ALA A 321 -18.97 5.32 -25.29
CA ALA A 321 -20.32 5.83 -25.51
C ALA A 321 -21.29 5.26 -24.48
N VAL A 322 -22.01 6.13 -23.74
CA VAL A 322 -22.90 5.72 -22.67
C VAL A 322 -24.32 6.14 -22.93
N HIS A 323 -25.23 5.17 -23.04
CA HIS A 323 -26.66 5.35 -23.33
C HIS A 323 -27.48 5.10 -22.04
N CYS A 324 -28.12 6.17 -21.55
CA CYS A 324 -28.86 6.15 -20.29
C CYS A 324 -30.36 5.93 -20.50
N PHE A 325 -30.91 4.91 -19.88
CA PHE A 325 -32.36 4.61 -19.87
C PHE A 325 -33.06 4.97 -18.55
N GLY A 326 -32.30 5.51 -17.59
CA GLY A 326 -32.78 6.23 -16.41
C GLY A 326 -31.96 7.50 -16.23
N VAL A 327 -32.45 8.44 -15.40
CA VAL A 327 -31.69 9.67 -15.13
C VAL A 327 -30.70 9.38 -14.00
N ASN A 328 -29.42 9.48 -14.30
CA ASN A 328 -28.32 9.24 -13.35
C ASN A 328 -27.74 10.56 -12.83
N TRP A 329 -26.94 10.51 -11.78
CA TRP A 329 -26.25 11.69 -11.28
C TRP A 329 -25.30 12.31 -12.31
N TYR A 330 -24.79 11.51 -13.24
CA TYR A 330 -23.96 11.93 -14.38
C TYR A 330 -24.75 12.19 -15.67
N SER A 331 -26.08 11.99 -15.70
CA SER A 331 -26.94 12.32 -16.84
C SER A 331 -27.28 13.81 -16.92
N GLY A 332 -27.53 14.33 -18.12
CA GLY A 332 -27.96 15.70 -18.33
C GLY A 332 -26.88 16.75 -18.25
N TRP A 333 -25.60 16.34 -18.27
CA TRP A 333 -24.43 17.22 -18.29
C TRP A 333 -23.72 17.29 -19.67
N GLY A 334 -24.26 16.58 -20.67
CA GLY A 334 -23.69 16.55 -22.03
C GLY A 334 -22.64 15.44 -22.26
N LEU A 335 -22.43 14.53 -21.28
CA LEU A 335 -21.44 13.48 -21.38
C LEU A 335 -22.01 12.13 -21.81
N SER A 336 -23.30 11.91 -21.68
CA SER A 336 -24.02 10.68 -22.03
C SER A 336 -25.16 10.93 -22.97
N ASP A 337 -25.54 9.91 -23.75
CA ASP A 337 -26.79 9.92 -24.48
C ASP A 337 -27.95 9.59 -23.53
N ASP A 338 -28.76 10.61 -23.23
CA ASP A 338 -29.90 10.50 -22.31
C ASP A 338 -31.23 10.40 -23.06
N SER A 339 -31.24 10.13 -24.37
CA SER A 339 -32.44 10.05 -25.21
C SER A 339 -33.41 8.94 -24.74
N GLY A 340 -32.86 7.84 -24.19
CA GLY A 340 -33.62 6.73 -23.62
C GLY A 340 -34.19 7.00 -22.23
N ALA A 341 -33.74 8.05 -21.53
CA ALA A 341 -34.13 8.36 -20.16
C ALA A 341 -35.57 8.90 -20.05
N PRO A 342 -36.21 8.82 -18.86
CA PRO A 342 -37.55 9.38 -18.62
C PRO A 342 -37.58 10.89 -18.82
N LYS A 343 -38.17 11.34 -19.95
CA LYS A 343 -38.16 12.74 -20.42
C LYS A 343 -38.62 13.73 -19.36
N ARG A 344 -39.71 13.42 -18.59
CA ARG A 344 -40.25 14.29 -17.55
C ARG A 344 -39.20 14.54 -16.45
N LEU A 345 -38.56 13.49 -15.93
CA LEU A 345 -37.56 13.64 -14.90
C LEU A 345 -36.31 14.34 -15.40
N LEU A 346 -35.84 13.99 -16.60
CA LEU A 346 -34.65 14.63 -17.21
C LEU A 346 -34.90 16.16 -17.41
N LYS A 347 -36.08 16.55 -17.90
CA LYS A 347 -36.46 17.98 -18.03
C LYS A 347 -36.46 18.67 -16.63
N THR A 348 -37.01 18.03 -15.60
CA THR A 348 -37.02 18.57 -14.25
C THR A 348 -35.60 18.76 -13.69
N VAL A 349 -34.73 17.77 -13.88
CA VAL A 349 -33.32 17.82 -13.46
C VAL A 349 -32.57 18.92 -14.16
N LYS A 350 -32.66 19.01 -15.51
CA LYS A 350 -32.03 20.09 -16.31
C LYS A 350 -32.48 21.47 -15.86
N LYS A 351 -33.81 21.65 -15.63
CA LYS A 351 -34.36 22.93 -15.16
C LYS A 351 -33.83 23.30 -13.76
N ARG A 352 -33.71 22.34 -12.86
CA ARG A 352 -33.23 22.57 -11.48
C ARG A 352 -31.74 22.95 -11.45
N ARG A 353 -30.94 22.35 -12.32
CA ARG A 353 -29.48 22.59 -12.37
C ARG A 353 -29.11 23.95 -12.93
N GLN A 354 -29.91 24.49 -13.84
CA GLN A 354 -29.67 25.77 -14.52
C GLN A 354 -28.34 25.88 -15.31
N VAL A 355 -27.56 24.80 -15.36
CA VAL A 355 -26.32 24.66 -16.12
C VAL A 355 -26.48 23.54 -17.13
N SER A 356 -26.01 23.77 -18.36
CA SER A 356 -26.26 22.88 -19.50
C SER A 356 -25.18 21.79 -19.69
N ALA A 357 -23.96 22.03 -19.21
CA ALA A 357 -22.83 21.11 -19.37
C ALA A 357 -21.87 21.15 -18.21
N ALA A 358 -21.20 20.01 -17.97
CA ALA A 358 -20.09 19.90 -17.06
C ALA A 358 -19.05 18.94 -17.64
N SER A 359 -17.76 19.17 -17.39
CA SER A 359 -16.70 18.27 -17.84
C SER A 359 -16.66 16.99 -16.99
N LEU A 360 -16.08 15.93 -17.54
CA LEU A 360 -15.90 14.67 -16.84
C LEU A 360 -15.07 14.84 -15.57
N GLU A 361 -14.03 15.68 -15.64
CA GLU A 361 -13.16 16.01 -14.50
C GLU A 361 -13.93 16.70 -13.38
N THR A 362 -14.86 17.61 -13.75
CA THR A 362 -15.72 18.29 -12.77
C THR A 362 -16.62 17.30 -12.05
N LEU A 363 -17.25 16.38 -12.78
CA LEU A 363 -18.09 15.33 -12.19
C LEU A 363 -17.26 14.41 -11.30
N PHE A 364 -16.11 13.97 -11.80
CA PHE A 364 -15.23 13.08 -11.05
C PHE A 364 -14.74 13.73 -9.75
N TYR A 365 -14.22 14.96 -9.82
CA TYR A 365 -13.70 15.64 -8.63
C TYR A 365 -14.79 15.86 -7.60
N SER A 366 -15.97 16.33 -8.02
CA SER A 366 -17.11 16.52 -7.12
C SER A 366 -17.56 15.21 -6.45
N ALA A 367 -17.62 14.10 -7.21
CA ALA A 367 -18.10 12.83 -6.69
C ALA A 367 -17.06 12.09 -5.81
N TYR A 368 -15.83 11.98 -6.31
CA TYR A 368 -14.81 11.14 -5.69
C TYR A 368 -13.96 11.89 -4.65
N ILE A 369 -13.85 13.22 -4.73
CA ILE A 369 -13.03 14.01 -3.81
C ILE A 369 -13.90 14.81 -2.85
N ASP A 370 -14.82 15.65 -3.33
CA ASP A 370 -15.61 16.54 -2.48
C ASP A 370 -16.72 15.83 -1.71
N TYR A 371 -17.45 14.92 -2.37
CA TYR A 371 -18.62 14.25 -1.83
C TYR A 371 -18.30 12.98 -1.06
N SER A 372 -17.24 12.26 -1.45
CA SER A 372 -16.83 11.01 -0.80
C SER A 372 -15.96 11.26 0.44
N ARG A 373 -16.10 10.41 1.44
CA ARG A 373 -15.25 10.37 2.64
C ARG A 373 -14.57 9.02 2.69
N TYR A 374 -13.25 9.04 2.93
CA TYR A 374 -12.42 7.84 2.93
C TYR A 374 -11.84 7.56 4.32
N VAL A 375 -11.64 6.28 4.61
CA VAL A 375 -10.90 5.79 5.79
C VAL A 375 -9.85 4.81 5.33
N ASP A 376 -8.66 4.93 5.88
CA ASP A 376 -7.63 3.92 5.71
C ASP A 376 -7.82 2.81 6.74
N PRO A 377 -8.05 1.55 6.33
CA PRO A 377 -8.25 0.47 7.29
C PRO A 377 -7.01 0.14 8.11
N ALA A 378 -5.80 0.40 7.59
CA ALA A 378 -4.55 0.13 8.31
C ALA A 378 -4.36 1.07 9.51
N THR A 379 -4.69 2.36 9.36
CA THR A 379 -4.59 3.36 10.44
C THR A 379 -5.91 3.55 11.18
N LYS A 380 -7.05 3.23 10.57
CA LYS A 380 -8.42 3.54 11.02
C LYS A 380 -8.70 5.04 11.10
N GLN A 381 -7.95 5.85 10.37
CA GLN A 381 -8.11 7.31 10.31
C GLN A 381 -8.71 7.72 8.98
N ALA A 382 -9.36 8.88 8.95
CA ALA A 382 -9.76 9.49 7.69
C ALA A 382 -8.54 9.73 6.81
N CYS A 383 -8.71 9.54 5.51
CA CYS A 383 -7.61 9.63 4.56
C CYS A 383 -8.05 10.24 3.22
N THR A 384 -7.08 10.48 2.35
CA THR A 384 -7.33 10.92 0.98
C THR A 384 -7.72 9.74 0.07
N ILE A 385 -8.27 10.05 -1.11
CA ILE A 385 -8.54 9.05 -2.14
C ILE A 385 -7.27 8.29 -2.56
N ASP A 386 -6.10 8.95 -2.56
CA ASP A 386 -4.81 8.32 -2.89
C ASP A 386 -4.44 7.22 -1.90
N SER A 387 -4.59 7.50 -0.61
CA SER A 387 -4.35 6.50 0.44
C SER A 387 -5.30 5.31 0.30
N ALA A 388 -6.58 5.59 -0.01
CA ALA A 388 -7.57 4.54 -0.26
C ALA A 388 -7.20 3.69 -1.50
N ILE A 389 -6.76 4.31 -2.60
CA ILE A 389 -6.26 3.61 -3.79
C ILE A 389 -5.03 2.78 -3.45
N ASN A 390 -4.04 3.35 -2.77
CA ASN A 390 -2.83 2.63 -2.34
C ASN A 390 -3.19 1.38 -1.52
N TRP A 391 -4.09 1.54 -0.55
CA TRP A 391 -4.55 0.41 0.27
C TRP A 391 -5.26 -0.66 -0.58
N LEU A 392 -6.14 -0.27 -1.51
CA LEU A 392 -6.84 -1.21 -2.40
C LEU A 392 -5.87 -2.00 -3.27
N VAL A 393 -4.94 -1.32 -3.93
CA VAL A 393 -3.96 -1.94 -4.85
C VAL A 393 -3.10 -2.94 -4.09
N THR A 394 -2.47 -2.51 -2.99
CA THR A 394 -1.59 -3.37 -2.19
C THR A 394 -2.33 -4.58 -1.64
N ASN A 395 -3.49 -4.38 -1.01
CA ASN A 395 -4.21 -5.48 -0.37
C ASN A 395 -4.86 -6.42 -1.40
N ARG A 396 -5.34 -5.92 -2.53
CA ARG A 396 -5.86 -6.76 -3.63
C ARG A 396 -4.75 -7.63 -4.23
N TYR A 397 -3.59 -7.05 -4.49
CA TYR A 397 -2.43 -7.78 -5.01
C TYR A 397 -2.07 -8.97 -4.10
N TRP A 398 -1.83 -8.72 -2.82
CA TRP A 398 -1.44 -9.76 -1.88
C TRP A 398 -2.55 -10.78 -1.59
N GLN A 399 -3.83 -10.36 -1.57
CA GLN A 399 -4.96 -11.29 -1.48
C GLN A 399 -5.08 -12.19 -2.71
N THR A 400 -4.56 -11.78 -3.86
CA THR A 400 -4.51 -12.60 -5.07
C THR A 400 -3.31 -13.54 -5.06
N CYS A 401 -2.12 -13.04 -4.70
CA CYS A 401 -0.89 -13.84 -4.62
C CYS A 401 -0.98 -14.98 -3.59
N LEU A 402 -1.65 -14.74 -2.47
CA LEU A 402 -1.78 -15.69 -1.36
C LEU A 402 -3.19 -16.33 -1.30
N ALA A 403 -3.97 -16.26 -2.39
CA ALA A 403 -5.30 -16.85 -2.44
C ALA A 403 -5.26 -18.38 -2.37
N GLY A 404 -6.31 -18.97 -1.74
CA GLY A 404 -6.45 -20.41 -1.59
C GLY A 404 -5.77 -20.96 -0.34
N ASP A 405 -5.44 -22.23 -0.38
CA ASP A 405 -4.85 -22.95 0.75
C ASP A 405 -3.35 -22.65 0.86
N LEU A 406 -2.90 -22.20 2.00
CA LEU A 406 -1.49 -21.89 2.30
C LEU A 406 -1.03 -22.61 3.57
N THR A 407 -0.04 -23.46 3.45
CA THR A 407 0.53 -24.18 4.60
C THR A 407 1.70 -23.42 5.18
N VAL A 408 1.56 -22.90 6.41
CA VAL A 408 2.63 -22.29 7.22
C VAL A 408 3.44 -23.38 7.90
N TYR A 409 4.65 -23.64 7.38
CA TYR A 409 5.41 -24.85 7.70
C TYR A 409 6.61 -24.59 8.62
N GLU A 410 6.65 -25.27 9.75
CA GLU A 410 7.75 -25.29 10.76
C GLU A 410 8.19 -23.92 11.28
N PHE A 411 7.30 -22.96 11.38
CA PHE A 411 7.58 -21.71 12.07
C PHE A 411 7.77 -21.92 13.59
N SER A 412 8.66 -21.15 14.19
CA SER A 412 8.75 -21.05 15.64
C SER A 412 7.45 -20.51 16.21
N ARG A 413 6.94 -21.10 17.31
CA ARG A 413 5.62 -20.75 17.85
C ARG A 413 5.47 -19.28 18.23
N TRP A 414 6.55 -18.63 18.67
CA TRP A 414 6.55 -17.21 19.02
C TRP A 414 6.38 -16.29 17.82
N LYS A 415 6.77 -16.75 16.60
CA LYS A 415 6.58 -16.00 15.34
C LYS A 415 5.14 -16.05 14.80
N LEU A 416 4.39 -17.09 15.11
CA LEU A 416 3.08 -17.33 14.52
C LEU A 416 2.07 -16.18 14.68
N PRO A 417 1.96 -15.51 15.86
CA PRO A 417 0.98 -14.44 16.03
C PRO A 417 1.20 -13.27 15.05
N PHE A 418 2.44 -12.83 14.87
CA PHE A 418 2.72 -11.73 13.95
C PHE A 418 2.76 -12.17 12.49
N VAL A 419 3.27 -13.37 12.19
CA VAL A 419 3.23 -13.93 10.82
C VAL A 419 1.79 -14.03 10.34
N LYS A 420 0.87 -14.59 11.15
CA LYS A 420 -0.55 -14.62 10.82
C LYS A 420 -1.12 -13.25 10.51
N ALA A 421 -0.67 -12.21 11.21
CA ALA A 421 -1.15 -10.86 10.97
C ALA A 421 -0.88 -10.37 9.55
N PHE A 422 0.19 -10.81 8.89
CA PHE A 422 0.50 -10.46 7.49
C PHE A 422 -0.23 -11.30 6.44
N ILE A 423 -0.51 -12.57 6.74
CA ILE A 423 -0.97 -13.56 5.75
C ILE A 423 -2.39 -14.06 5.98
N ASP A 424 -3.03 -13.74 7.11
CA ASP A 424 -4.45 -14.07 7.37
C ASP A 424 -5.34 -13.07 6.61
N LEU A 425 -5.30 -13.21 5.28
CA LEU A 425 -6.03 -12.36 4.34
C LEU A 425 -7.40 -13.00 4.02
N PRO A 426 -8.40 -12.24 3.60
CA PRO A 426 -9.77 -12.72 3.38
C PRO A 426 -9.90 -13.92 2.42
N ARG A 427 -8.95 -14.09 1.50
CA ARG A 427 -8.96 -15.15 0.50
C ARG A 427 -7.98 -16.28 0.76
N THR A 428 -7.26 -16.24 1.88
CA THR A 428 -6.25 -17.23 2.25
C THR A 428 -6.78 -18.16 3.33
N THR A 429 -6.72 -19.44 3.10
CA THR A 429 -7.01 -20.49 4.11
C THR A 429 -5.70 -20.99 4.68
N LEU A 430 -5.44 -20.71 5.96
CA LEU A 430 -4.16 -21.02 6.59
C LEU A 430 -4.17 -22.39 7.28
N PHE A 431 -3.24 -23.25 6.87
CA PHE A 431 -2.92 -24.53 7.52
C PHE A 431 -1.60 -24.39 8.30
N ILE A 432 -1.66 -24.35 9.62
CA ILE A 432 -0.49 -24.09 10.45
C ILE A 432 0.13 -25.38 10.94
N LYS A 433 1.36 -25.67 10.52
CA LYS A 433 2.20 -26.79 10.94
C LYS A 433 3.43 -26.26 11.68
N PRO A 434 3.35 -26.01 13.00
CA PRO A 434 4.47 -25.45 13.77
C PRO A 434 5.59 -26.47 13.93
N LYS A 435 6.78 -26.01 14.36
CA LYS A 435 7.88 -26.91 14.75
C LYS A 435 7.41 -27.91 15.79
N PRO A 436 7.70 -29.23 15.60
CA PRO A 436 7.33 -30.25 16.57
C PRO A 436 8.02 -30.00 17.92
N ARG A 437 7.31 -30.32 19.03
CA ARG A 437 7.92 -30.46 20.37
C ARG A 437 8.32 -31.91 20.56
N LEU A 438 9.40 -32.18 21.32
CA LEU A 438 9.83 -33.53 21.64
C LEU A 438 8.68 -34.42 22.17
N LYS A 439 7.75 -33.86 22.95
CA LYS A 439 6.57 -34.58 23.49
C LYS A 439 5.52 -35.01 22.43
N ASN A 440 5.57 -34.50 21.19
CA ASN A 440 4.59 -34.79 20.13
C ASN A 440 5.16 -35.70 19.04
N LEU A 441 6.34 -36.29 19.23
CA LEU A 441 6.93 -37.22 18.25
C LEU A 441 6.09 -38.52 18.05
N LEU A 442 5.21 -38.84 18.99
CA LEU A 442 4.37 -40.04 18.97
C LEU A 442 3.08 -39.88 18.10
N HIS A 443 2.70 -38.66 17.70
CA HIS A 443 1.54 -38.41 16.85
C HIS A 443 1.96 -38.04 15.43
N LEU A 444 2.35 -39.05 14.64
CA LEU A 444 2.83 -38.89 13.26
C LEU A 444 1.81 -38.26 12.29
N ASP A 445 0.51 -38.42 12.56
CA ASP A 445 -0.54 -37.92 11.65
C ASP A 445 -0.72 -36.40 11.65
N HIS A 446 -0.35 -35.69 12.75
CA HIS A 446 -0.34 -34.23 12.78
C HIS A 446 0.71 -33.57 11.87
N PHE A 447 1.64 -34.36 11.32
CA PHE A 447 2.76 -33.86 10.51
C PHE A 447 2.63 -34.18 9.02
N ARG A 448 1.55 -34.83 8.59
CA ARG A 448 1.29 -34.99 7.15
C ARG A 448 1.02 -33.62 6.54
N VAL A 449 1.97 -33.16 5.76
CA VAL A 449 1.83 -31.94 4.94
C VAL A 449 1.19 -32.37 3.64
N ASN A 450 0.14 -31.65 3.24
CA ASN A 450 -0.36 -31.78 1.89
C ASN A 450 0.61 -31.05 0.96
N TYR A 451 1.48 -31.82 0.31
CA TYR A 451 2.51 -31.28 -0.59
C TYR A 451 1.96 -30.84 -1.96
N GLN A 452 0.65 -30.88 -2.15
CA GLN A 452 0.01 -30.28 -3.33
C GLN A 452 -0.36 -28.81 -3.14
N GLN A 453 -0.31 -28.33 -1.89
CA GLN A 453 -0.62 -26.94 -1.54
C GLN A 453 0.66 -26.09 -1.46
N PRO A 454 0.58 -24.78 -1.75
CA PRO A 454 1.66 -23.85 -1.51
C PRO A 454 2.13 -23.85 -0.06
N LEU A 455 3.45 -23.78 0.13
CA LEU A 455 4.10 -23.78 1.44
C LEU A 455 4.71 -22.41 1.71
N LEU A 456 4.56 -21.91 2.93
CA LEU A 456 5.27 -20.74 3.43
C LEU A 456 6.25 -21.17 4.50
N VAL A 457 7.52 -20.80 4.35
CA VAL A 457 8.60 -21.11 5.30
C VAL A 457 9.33 -19.84 5.72
N TRP A 458 9.97 -19.85 6.90
CA TRP A 458 10.82 -18.76 7.34
C TRP A 458 12.29 -19.06 7.01
N GLY A 459 12.88 -18.22 6.18
CA GLY A 459 14.30 -18.24 5.87
C GLY A 459 14.72 -19.20 4.77
N LEU A 460 15.79 -18.81 4.10
CA LEU A 460 16.35 -19.53 2.96
C LEU A 460 16.76 -20.96 3.31
N ALA A 461 17.43 -21.15 4.46
CA ALA A 461 17.88 -22.48 4.88
C ALA A 461 16.71 -23.48 5.03
N LYS A 462 15.55 -23.01 5.56
CA LYS A 462 14.36 -23.83 5.66
C LYS A 462 13.76 -24.13 4.28
N ARG A 463 13.73 -23.14 3.40
CA ARG A 463 13.25 -23.30 2.03
C ARG A 463 14.06 -24.40 1.31
N GLN A 464 15.40 -24.30 1.33
CA GLN A 464 16.28 -25.30 0.71
C GLN A 464 16.09 -26.70 1.30
N GLN A 465 15.94 -26.80 2.65
CA GLN A 465 15.66 -28.07 3.31
C GLN A 465 14.34 -28.70 2.83
N VAL A 466 13.29 -27.91 2.73
CA VAL A 466 11.98 -28.38 2.26
C VAL A 466 12.04 -28.75 0.79
N GLN A 467 12.68 -27.95 -0.03
CA GLN A 467 12.86 -28.22 -1.46
C GLN A 467 13.59 -29.53 -1.71
N LYS A 468 14.71 -29.77 -0.99
CA LYS A 468 15.46 -31.04 -1.08
C LYS A 468 14.60 -32.25 -0.66
N LYS A 469 13.81 -32.13 0.41
CA LYS A 469 12.89 -33.19 0.86
C LYS A 469 11.80 -33.51 -0.17
N LEU A 470 11.29 -32.47 -0.84
CA LEU A 470 10.23 -32.62 -1.86
C LEU A 470 10.78 -33.24 -3.14
N SER A 471 11.93 -32.78 -3.63
CA SER A 471 12.58 -33.35 -4.81
C SER A 471 12.82 -34.87 -4.68
N GLY A 472 13.28 -35.33 -3.48
CA GLY A 472 13.49 -36.76 -3.23
C GLY A 472 12.23 -37.60 -3.09
N LYS A 473 11.06 -36.99 -2.77
CA LYS A 473 9.78 -37.70 -2.62
C LYS A 473 8.97 -37.71 -3.90
N LEU A 474 8.96 -36.60 -4.62
CA LEU A 474 8.14 -36.40 -5.83
C LEU A 474 8.77 -36.98 -7.11
N SER A 475 10.10 -37.21 -7.12
CA SER A 475 10.72 -38.01 -8.19
C SER A 475 10.15 -39.44 -8.34
N LYS A 476 9.46 -39.92 -7.30
CA LYS A 476 8.75 -41.20 -7.28
C LYS A 476 7.26 -41.09 -7.68
N GLN A 477 6.71 -39.90 -7.79
CA GLN A 477 5.29 -39.66 -8.04
C GLN A 477 5.12 -38.51 -9.02
N SER A 478 5.29 -38.63 -10.24
CA SER A 478 5.01 -37.70 -11.37
C SER A 478 4.26 -36.36 -11.09
N SER A 479 4.30 -35.82 -9.90
CA SER A 479 3.58 -34.62 -9.43
C SER A 479 4.49 -33.40 -9.43
N ALA A 480 3.99 -32.24 -9.85
CA ALA A 480 4.71 -30.97 -9.82
C ALA A 480 5.07 -30.54 -8.37
N ILE A 481 6.26 -29.95 -8.19
CA ILE A 481 6.68 -29.39 -6.89
C ILE A 481 5.80 -28.17 -6.58
N PRO A 482 5.15 -28.10 -5.40
CA PRO A 482 4.34 -26.95 -5.03
C PRO A 482 5.20 -25.70 -4.89
N THR A 483 4.58 -24.54 -5.03
CA THR A 483 5.22 -23.26 -4.76
C THR A 483 5.67 -23.18 -3.30
N ILE A 484 6.94 -22.81 -3.06
CA ILE A 484 7.50 -22.63 -1.73
C ILE A 484 7.86 -21.15 -1.57
N PHE A 485 7.01 -20.43 -0.84
CA PHE A 485 7.27 -19.05 -0.45
C PHE A 485 8.29 -18.98 0.68
N CYS A 486 9.27 -18.08 0.56
CA CYS A 486 10.25 -17.75 1.58
C CYS A 486 9.88 -16.43 2.25
N MET A 487 9.68 -16.44 3.58
CA MET A 487 9.40 -15.23 4.36
C MET A 487 10.61 -14.82 5.18
N GLU A 488 10.89 -13.51 5.21
CA GLU A 488 11.94 -12.91 6.04
C GLU A 488 11.54 -11.53 6.56
N ASP A 489 12.33 -10.97 7.48
CA ASP A 489 12.17 -9.59 7.93
C ASP A 489 12.34 -8.61 6.75
N GLY A 490 11.50 -7.57 6.70
CA GLY A 490 11.59 -6.50 5.72
C GLY A 490 12.66 -5.46 6.07
N PHE A 491 12.71 -4.40 5.27
CA PHE A 491 13.77 -3.37 5.34
C PHE A 491 13.56 -2.34 6.47
N ILE A 492 12.30 -2.02 6.82
CA ILE A 492 11.93 -1.16 7.95
C ILE A 492 11.23 -2.03 8.99
N ARG A 493 11.98 -2.47 10.01
CA ARG A 493 11.53 -3.57 10.86
C ARG A 493 10.88 -3.11 12.17
N SER A 494 11.59 -2.35 12.99
CA SER A 494 11.16 -2.03 14.36
C SER A 494 12.09 -1.00 15.01
N ASN A 495 11.67 -0.43 16.14
CA ASN A 495 12.58 0.27 17.05
C ASN A 495 13.21 -0.75 17.99
N GLY A 496 14.40 -1.24 17.64
CA GLY A 496 15.16 -2.23 18.40
C GLY A 496 15.59 -3.45 17.59
N LEU A 497 16.55 -4.20 18.13
CA LEU A 497 17.18 -5.33 17.45
C LEU A 497 16.22 -6.52 17.27
N GLY A 498 16.36 -7.24 16.18
CA GLY A 498 15.64 -8.49 15.92
C GLY A 498 15.92 -9.58 16.95
N ALA A 499 17.12 -9.59 17.53
CA ALA A 499 17.50 -10.50 18.60
C ALA A 499 16.66 -10.36 19.88
N THR A 500 16.00 -9.23 20.11
CA THR A 500 15.10 -8.99 21.24
C THR A 500 13.67 -9.52 21.04
N LEU A 501 13.40 -10.27 19.97
CA LEU A 501 12.12 -10.89 19.64
C LEU A 501 10.96 -9.90 19.43
N LEU A 502 11.26 -8.65 19.06
CA LEU A 502 10.23 -7.67 18.70
C LEU A 502 9.52 -8.11 17.43
N ALA A 503 8.20 -7.94 17.41
CA ALA A 503 7.40 -8.20 16.22
C ALA A 503 7.81 -7.24 15.09
N PRO A 504 8.06 -7.74 13.86
CA PRO A 504 8.38 -6.88 12.73
C PRO A 504 7.12 -6.11 12.28
N LEU A 505 7.32 -4.88 11.82
CA LEU A 505 6.30 -4.08 11.13
C LEU A 505 6.33 -4.31 9.62
N SER A 506 7.39 -4.92 9.11
CA SER A 506 7.50 -5.35 7.71
C SER A 506 8.09 -6.74 7.58
N VAL A 507 7.62 -7.46 6.58
CA VAL A 507 8.17 -8.74 6.13
C VAL A 507 8.25 -8.75 4.61
N VAL A 508 9.08 -9.64 4.07
CA VAL A 508 9.08 -9.95 2.64
C VAL A 508 8.62 -11.40 2.44
N ILE A 509 7.92 -11.65 1.35
CA ILE A 509 7.52 -13.00 0.91
C ILE A 509 7.97 -13.15 -0.53
N ASP A 510 8.86 -14.11 -0.77
CA ASP A 510 9.50 -14.32 -2.07
C ASP A 510 9.18 -15.73 -2.59
N GLN A 511 8.75 -15.80 -3.83
CA GLN A 511 8.39 -17.06 -4.50
C GLN A 511 9.62 -17.70 -5.17
N GLN A 512 10.51 -16.90 -5.75
CA GLN A 512 11.66 -17.37 -6.51
C GLN A 512 12.86 -17.66 -5.62
N GLY A 513 13.16 -16.79 -4.66
CA GLY A 513 14.35 -16.89 -3.82
C GLY A 513 14.25 -16.14 -2.51
N ILE A 514 15.12 -15.18 -2.32
CA ILE A 514 15.11 -14.15 -1.30
C ILE A 514 16.13 -13.05 -1.66
N TYR A 515 15.82 -11.80 -1.39
CA TYR A 515 16.59 -10.62 -1.83
C TYR A 515 18.09 -10.62 -1.48
N TYR A 516 18.49 -11.26 -0.39
CA TYR A 516 19.90 -11.29 0.03
C TYR A 516 20.71 -12.46 -0.59
N ASN A 517 20.07 -13.36 -1.34
CA ASN A 517 20.77 -14.47 -2.00
C ASN A 517 21.01 -14.16 -3.49
N ALA A 518 22.18 -13.68 -3.81
CA ALA A 518 22.59 -13.42 -5.20
C ALA A 518 22.74 -14.68 -6.07
N THR A 519 22.84 -15.88 -5.48
CA THR A 519 23.06 -17.13 -6.22
C THR A 519 21.84 -17.61 -6.98
N GLN A 520 20.64 -17.14 -6.63
CA GLN A 520 19.36 -17.48 -7.24
C GLN A 520 18.55 -16.20 -7.55
N PRO A 521 17.65 -16.20 -8.55
CA PRO A 521 16.70 -15.12 -8.74
C PRO A 521 15.85 -14.89 -7.48
N SER A 522 15.40 -13.66 -7.29
CA SER A 522 14.41 -13.29 -6.28
C SER A 522 13.29 -12.49 -6.93
N ASP A 523 12.15 -12.40 -6.24
CA ASP A 523 11.04 -11.56 -6.72
C ASP A 523 11.46 -10.09 -6.76
N LEU A 524 12.31 -9.62 -5.82
CA LEU A 524 12.87 -8.28 -5.89
C LEU A 524 13.77 -8.07 -7.12
N GLU A 525 14.65 -9.04 -7.44
CA GLU A 525 15.49 -8.98 -8.64
C GLU A 525 14.63 -8.92 -9.92
N THR A 526 13.54 -9.67 -9.95
CA THR A 526 12.57 -9.66 -11.05
C THR A 526 11.82 -8.32 -11.15
N LEU A 527 11.41 -7.73 -10.03
CA LEU A 527 10.79 -6.40 -9.99
C LEU A 527 11.75 -5.33 -10.52
N LEU A 528 13.00 -5.35 -10.07
CA LEU A 528 14.04 -4.40 -10.52
C LEU A 528 14.36 -4.58 -12.01
N TYR A 529 14.51 -5.82 -12.48
CA TYR A 529 14.79 -6.10 -13.88
C TYR A 529 13.68 -5.63 -14.82
N ASN A 530 12.42 -5.86 -14.46
CA ASN A 530 11.24 -5.52 -15.24
C ASN A 530 10.71 -4.09 -14.97
N CYS A 531 11.34 -3.35 -14.06
CA CYS A 531 10.88 -2.00 -13.71
C CYS A 531 10.90 -1.10 -14.95
N LYS A 532 9.72 -0.57 -15.30
CA LYS A 532 9.54 0.41 -16.37
C LYS A 532 9.81 1.82 -15.82
N THR A 533 9.78 2.80 -16.71
CA THR A 533 9.81 4.21 -16.30
C THR A 533 8.66 4.48 -15.33
N LEU A 534 8.99 5.06 -14.19
CA LEU A 534 7.98 5.43 -13.19
C LEU A 534 7.12 6.58 -13.71
N SER A 535 5.84 6.54 -13.42
CA SER A 535 4.94 7.66 -13.67
C SER A 535 5.30 8.86 -12.78
N ALA A 536 4.90 10.08 -13.17
CA ALA A 536 5.13 11.27 -12.38
C ALA A 536 4.62 11.15 -10.93
N GLN A 537 3.47 10.48 -10.73
CA GLN A 537 2.93 10.23 -9.38
C GLN A 537 3.80 9.28 -8.56
N GLN A 538 4.35 8.23 -9.18
CA GLN A 538 5.28 7.32 -8.51
C GLN A 538 6.58 8.01 -8.14
N ILE A 539 7.13 8.83 -9.05
CA ILE A 539 8.33 9.66 -8.77
C ILE A 539 8.07 10.59 -7.59
N THR A 540 6.97 11.36 -7.61
CA THR A 540 6.60 12.25 -6.49
C THR A 540 6.47 11.48 -5.17
N ARG A 541 5.85 10.30 -5.18
CA ARG A 541 5.72 9.46 -3.99
C ARG A 541 7.07 8.99 -3.47
N VAL A 542 7.96 8.54 -4.35
CA VAL A 542 9.30 8.06 -3.99
C VAL A 542 10.15 9.19 -3.40
N GLN A 543 10.12 10.37 -4.01
CA GLN A 543 10.85 11.55 -3.53
C GLN A 543 10.34 12.01 -2.15
N ALA A 544 9.02 12.02 -1.95
CA ALA A 544 8.43 12.29 -0.64
C ALA A 544 8.83 11.23 0.40
N LEU A 545 8.85 9.95 0.02
CA LEU A 545 9.30 8.86 0.88
C LEU A 545 10.79 8.99 1.22
N GLN A 546 11.65 9.31 0.24
CA GLN A 546 13.08 9.57 0.46
C GLN A 546 13.28 10.71 1.46
N THR A 547 12.62 11.86 1.23
CA THR A 547 12.67 13.00 2.14
C THR A 547 12.24 12.60 3.56
N LYS A 548 11.14 11.84 3.69
CA LYS A 548 10.64 11.36 4.97
C LYS A 548 11.63 10.45 5.69
N LEU A 549 12.25 9.51 4.98
CA LEU A 549 13.27 8.61 5.53
C LEU A 549 14.50 9.37 6.03
N LEU A 550 14.93 10.39 5.27
CA LEU A 550 16.06 11.24 5.63
C LEU A 550 15.76 12.13 6.82
N THR A 551 14.64 12.86 6.80
CA THR A 551 14.23 13.79 7.87
C THR A 551 14.00 13.06 9.19
N GLN A 552 13.34 11.92 9.17
CA GLN A 552 13.09 11.12 10.36
C GLN A 552 14.25 10.17 10.70
N ARG A 553 15.35 10.19 9.90
CA ARG A 553 16.59 9.42 10.15
C ARG A 553 16.34 7.93 10.33
N VAL A 554 15.47 7.38 9.48
CA VAL A 554 15.03 5.98 9.56
C VAL A 554 16.16 5.03 9.19
N SER A 555 16.33 3.95 9.94
CA SER A 555 17.18 2.81 9.61
C SER A 555 16.44 1.49 9.93
N LYS A 556 17.00 0.35 9.55
CA LYS A 556 16.35 -0.97 9.74
C LYS A 556 15.92 -1.25 11.18
N TYR A 557 16.78 -0.92 12.15
CA TYR A 557 16.58 -1.23 13.57
C TYR A 557 16.39 -0.01 14.44
N ASN A 558 16.71 1.18 13.93
CA ASN A 558 16.58 2.46 14.64
C ASN A 558 17.26 2.46 16.02
N VAL A 559 18.50 1.95 16.08
CA VAL A 559 19.30 1.81 17.32
C VAL A 559 20.60 2.60 17.23
N GLY A 560 21.19 2.90 18.38
CA GLY A 560 22.43 3.67 18.56
C GLY A 560 22.16 5.08 19.10
N ASN A 561 23.20 5.67 19.71
CA ASN A 561 23.14 7.03 20.24
C ASN A 561 23.26 8.05 19.11
N ARG A 562 22.51 9.16 19.23
CA ARG A 562 22.66 10.32 18.33
C ARG A 562 23.93 11.08 18.68
N ILE A 563 24.64 11.56 17.69
CA ILE A 563 25.71 12.53 17.88
C ILE A 563 25.01 13.88 18.06
N SER A 564 25.09 14.43 19.29
CA SER A 564 24.53 15.75 19.61
C SER A 564 25.31 16.85 18.87
N SER A 565 24.61 17.67 18.11
CA SER A 565 25.18 18.85 17.47
C SER A 565 25.39 20.03 18.46
N ASN A 566 24.95 19.92 19.70
CA ASN A 566 25.01 20.97 20.70
C ASN A 566 25.93 20.58 21.86
N SER A 567 27.22 20.70 21.67
CA SER A 567 28.16 20.80 22.77
C SER A 567 28.72 22.23 22.89
N TYR A 568 27.85 23.23 22.75
CA TYR A 568 28.12 24.61 23.16
C TYR A 568 27.08 25.02 24.23
N ASP A 569 27.09 24.38 25.39
CA ASP A 569 26.55 24.97 26.60
C ASP A 569 27.36 24.50 27.80
N ASN A 570 28.16 25.45 28.33
CA ASN A 570 28.77 25.33 29.61
C ASN A 570 27.69 25.35 30.70
N SER A 571 27.43 24.21 31.33
CA SER A 571 26.96 24.20 32.71
C SER A 571 27.38 22.91 33.38
N ASP A 572 28.14 23.06 34.44
CA ASP A 572 28.53 22.09 35.41
C ASP A 572 27.36 21.22 35.86
N THR A 573 27.52 19.92 35.72
CA THR A 573 27.14 18.83 36.62
C THR A 573 26.91 17.58 35.81
N LEU A 574 27.93 16.72 35.78
CA LEU A 574 27.81 15.26 35.89
C LEU A 574 29.18 14.62 35.70
N LYS A 575 29.85 14.38 36.83
CA LYS A 575 30.96 13.45 36.87
C LYS A 575 30.50 12.06 36.47
N SER A 576 30.92 11.58 35.27
CA SER A 576 30.90 10.16 34.94
C SER A 576 32.08 9.86 34.06
N THR A 577 32.99 9.15 34.62
CA THR A 577 33.95 8.23 34.04
C THR A 577 34.18 8.24 32.54
N GLY A 578 35.36 8.69 32.11
CA GLY A 578 36.07 8.20 30.95
C GLY A 578 35.78 8.87 29.63
N ASN A 579 36.74 9.71 29.20
CA ASN A 579 37.00 10.14 27.83
C ASN A 579 35.81 10.28 26.90
N GLN A 580 35.23 11.45 26.82
CA GLN A 580 34.41 11.86 25.69
C GLN A 580 35.33 11.91 24.47
N PRO A 581 35.11 11.12 23.43
CA PRO A 581 35.80 11.34 22.19
C PRO A 581 35.23 12.61 21.57
N ILE A 582 36.05 13.58 21.33
CA ILE A 582 35.90 14.52 20.21
C ILE A 582 35.38 13.67 19.09
N SER A 583 34.18 14.02 18.59
CA SER A 583 33.47 13.09 17.71
C SER A 583 34.45 12.72 16.61
N TRP A 584 34.62 11.44 16.33
CA TRP A 584 35.47 10.97 15.22
C TRP A 584 35.14 11.72 13.93
N VAL A 585 33.90 12.26 13.81
CA VAL A 585 33.40 13.12 12.72
C VAL A 585 34.23 14.40 12.62
N GLU A 586 34.55 15.08 13.72
CA GLU A 586 35.35 16.30 13.71
C GLU A 586 36.81 15.99 13.36
N ALA A 587 37.35 14.91 13.94
CA ALA A 587 38.71 14.46 13.64
C ALA A 587 38.84 14.08 12.14
N ALA A 588 37.85 13.38 11.61
CA ALA A 588 37.81 13.03 10.20
C ALA A 588 37.68 14.24 9.28
N LYS A 589 36.85 15.24 9.63
CA LYS A 589 36.75 16.50 8.86
C LYS A 589 38.05 17.30 8.90
N LYS A 590 38.68 17.44 10.09
CA LYS A 590 39.96 18.16 10.26
C LYS A 590 41.13 17.50 9.47
N SER A 591 41.05 16.19 9.19
CA SER A 591 42.09 15.48 8.46
C SER A 591 42.25 15.93 7.00
N GLY A 592 41.23 16.54 6.40
CA GLY A 592 41.16 16.88 4.97
C GLY A 592 41.20 15.70 4.01
N LYS A 593 41.16 14.45 4.54
CA LYS A 593 41.24 13.23 3.76
C LYS A 593 39.88 12.72 3.35
N LEU A 594 39.83 11.89 2.31
CA LEU A 594 38.65 11.15 1.91
C LEU A 594 38.16 10.24 3.06
N ARG A 595 36.92 10.37 3.50
CA ARG A 595 36.37 9.70 4.67
C ARG A 595 35.56 8.46 4.23
N LEU A 596 36.07 7.27 4.58
CA LEU A 596 35.50 6.01 4.18
C LEU A 596 34.87 5.27 5.36
N LEU A 597 33.58 4.94 5.28
CA LEU A 597 32.91 4.10 6.26
C LEU A 597 33.01 2.63 5.88
N ILE A 598 33.66 1.83 6.70
CA ILE A 598 33.72 0.37 6.55
C ILE A 598 32.62 -0.23 7.45
N VAL A 599 31.64 -0.90 6.83
CA VAL A 599 30.48 -1.43 7.53
C VAL A 599 30.72 -2.88 7.94
N GLY A 600 30.84 -3.10 9.25
CA GLY A 600 30.95 -4.42 9.84
C GLY A 600 29.63 -5.20 9.76
N GLN A 601 29.76 -6.50 9.52
CA GLN A 601 28.62 -7.41 9.39
C GLN A 601 28.78 -8.61 10.33
N VAL A 602 27.68 -9.34 10.54
CA VAL A 602 27.70 -10.63 11.19
C VAL A 602 28.24 -11.65 10.20
N GLU A 603 29.43 -12.23 10.46
CA GLU A 603 30.14 -13.06 9.48
C GLU A 603 29.45 -14.41 9.20
N ASP A 604 28.66 -14.94 10.12
CA ASP A 604 27.87 -16.16 9.93
C ASP A 604 26.45 -15.87 9.40
N ASP A 605 26.19 -14.64 8.94
CA ASP A 605 24.91 -14.28 8.31
C ASP A 605 24.82 -14.82 6.86
N LEU A 606 23.65 -15.30 6.49
CA LEU A 606 23.41 -15.82 5.14
C LEU A 606 23.61 -14.75 4.05
N SER A 607 23.38 -13.48 4.34
CA SER A 607 23.61 -12.39 3.39
C SER A 607 25.08 -12.25 3.02
N VAL A 608 26.00 -12.48 3.97
CA VAL A 608 27.45 -12.51 3.71
C VAL A 608 27.82 -13.77 2.93
N GLN A 609 27.29 -14.95 3.34
CA GLN A 609 27.61 -16.22 2.72
C GLN A 609 27.16 -16.32 1.25
N TYR A 610 25.98 -15.73 0.92
CA TYR A 610 25.40 -15.83 -0.41
C TYR A 610 25.63 -14.63 -1.32
N CYS A 611 26.11 -13.50 -0.77
CA CYS A 611 26.46 -12.32 -1.55
C CYS A 611 27.95 -12.01 -1.55
N GLY A 612 28.71 -12.55 -0.56
CA GLY A 612 30.15 -12.33 -0.46
C GLY A 612 30.89 -13.21 -1.48
N ALA A 613 31.73 -12.60 -2.29
CA ALA A 613 32.56 -13.33 -3.24
C ALA A 613 33.83 -13.89 -2.59
N HIS A 614 34.87 -13.06 -2.50
CA HIS A 614 36.15 -13.43 -1.90
C HIS A 614 36.26 -12.94 -0.45
N ILE A 615 35.68 -11.79 -0.15
CA ILE A 615 35.69 -11.16 1.15
C ILE A 615 34.44 -11.59 1.93
N GLN A 616 34.65 -12.36 3.01
CA GLN A 616 33.56 -12.86 3.88
C GLN A 616 33.75 -12.48 5.35
N THR A 617 34.84 -11.78 5.69
CA THR A 617 35.13 -11.36 7.07
C THR A 617 35.33 -9.86 7.16
N ASN A 618 35.00 -9.30 8.33
CA ASN A 618 35.19 -7.86 8.59
C ASN A 618 36.69 -7.49 8.55
N SER A 619 37.57 -8.39 9.00
CA SER A 619 39.01 -8.19 8.96
C SER A 619 39.55 -8.07 7.55
N SER A 620 39.17 -9.00 6.67
CA SER A 620 39.58 -8.95 5.24
C SER A 620 39.02 -7.73 4.51
N LEU A 621 37.81 -7.26 4.90
CA LEU A 621 37.24 -6.04 4.34
C LEU A 621 38.08 -4.83 4.73
N ILE A 622 38.44 -4.68 6.01
CA ILE A 622 39.28 -3.58 6.48
C ILE A 622 40.63 -3.58 5.75
N GLU A 623 41.30 -4.74 5.68
CA GLU A 623 42.57 -4.90 5.01
C GLU A 623 42.50 -4.47 3.54
N ARG A 624 41.52 -4.95 2.81
CA ARG A 624 41.32 -4.64 1.40
C ARG A 624 41.04 -3.14 1.18
N VAL A 625 40.12 -2.56 1.97
CA VAL A 625 39.80 -1.12 1.86
C VAL A 625 41.04 -0.27 2.14
N ARG A 626 41.90 -0.65 3.09
CA ARG A 626 43.17 0.05 3.38
C ARG A 626 44.13 -0.06 2.23
N GLN A 627 44.27 -1.26 1.62
CA GLN A 627 45.14 -1.48 0.45
C GLN A 627 44.69 -0.65 -0.75
N ASP A 628 43.40 -0.61 -1.03
CA ASP A 628 42.84 0.14 -2.15
C ASP A 628 42.84 1.67 -1.92
N ASN A 629 42.93 2.12 -0.66
CA ASN A 629 42.79 3.54 -0.25
C ASN A 629 43.84 3.88 0.85
N PRO A 630 45.16 3.91 0.51
CA PRO A 630 46.21 4.08 1.54
C PRO A 630 46.14 5.38 2.29
N ASP A 631 45.71 6.48 1.65
CA ASP A 631 45.69 7.82 2.23
C ASP A 631 44.37 8.24 2.86
N ALA A 632 43.31 7.41 2.74
CA ALA A 632 41.98 7.73 3.23
C ALA A 632 41.87 7.66 4.76
N TYR A 633 40.96 8.42 5.32
CA TYR A 633 40.53 8.33 6.72
C TYR A 633 39.48 7.23 6.87
N LEU A 634 39.85 6.09 7.41
CA LEU A 634 39.00 4.92 7.56
C LEU A 634 38.27 4.95 8.89
N ILE A 635 36.97 4.78 8.85
CA ILE A 635 36.06 4.65 10.00
C ILE A 635 35.43 3.26 9.95
N TYR A 636 35.62 2.45 10.99
CA TYR A 636 34.98 1.14 11.11
C TYR A 636 33.73 1.22 11.98
N LYS A 637 32.59 0.79 11.47
CA LYS A 637 31.34 0.66 12.23
C LYS A 637 31.01 -0.82 12.47
N PRO A 638 31.23 -1.36 13.67
CA PRO A 638 30.88 -2.75 13.96
C PRO A 638 29.35 -2.95 13.91
N HIS A 639 28.92 -4.17 13.56
CA HIS A 639 27.50 -4.54 13.62
C HIS A 639 27.01 -4.52 15.09
N PRO A 640 25.80 -3.99 15.39
CA PRO A 640 25.31 -3.89 16.77
C PRO A 640 25.27 -5.23 17.52
N ASP A 641 24.87 -6.33 16.86
CA ASP A 641 24.87 -7.66 17.50
C ASP A 641 26.28 -8.20 17.76
N VAL A 642 27.28 -7.80 16.96
CA VAL A 642 28.70 -8.16 17.18
C VAL A 642 29.27 -7.31 18.29
N GLU A 643 28.96 -6.01 18.32
CA GLU A 643 29.34 -5.07 19.37
C GLU A 643 28.80 -5.52 20.74
N ALA A 644 27.55 -5.98 20.78
CA ALA A 644 26.92 -6.57 21.97
C ALA A 644 27.43 -7.98 22.34
N GLY A 645 28.35 -8.57 21.59
CA GLY A 645 28.88 -9.90 21.80
C GLY A 645 27.90 -11.05 21.53
N LEU A 646 26.78 -10.78 20.84
CA LEU A 646 25.72 -11.76 20.56
C LEU A 646 26.01 -12.64 19.35
N ARG A 647 26.83 -12.16 18.40
CA ARG A 647 27.11 -12.81 17.11
C ARG A 647 28.60 -12.77 16.74
N ALA A 648 29.01 -13.61 15.78
CA ALA A 648 30.36 -13.65 15.23
C ALA A 648 30.68 -12.44 14.34
N GLY A 649 31.96 -12.04 14.29
CA GLY A 649 32.44 -10.95 13.42
C GLY A 649 33.28 -9.89 14.17
N LYS A 650 33.74 -10.20 15.38
CA LYS A 650 34.68 -9.32 16.14
C LYS A 650 36.02 -9.24 15.41
N VAL A 651 36.46 -8.05 15.09
CA VAL A 651 37.76 -7.76 14.46
C VAL A 651 38.82 -7.74 15.52
N THR A 652 40.02 -8.31 15.21
CA THR A 652 41.20 -8.32 16.13
C THR A 652 41.92 -6.97 16.07
N GLU A 653 42.65 -6.65 17.16
CA GLU A 653 43.37 -5.37 17.27
C GLU A 653 44.37 -5.12 16.12
N ARG A 654 44.98 -6.17 15.58
CA ARG A 654 45.89 -6.07 14.43
C ARG A 654 45.24 -5.29 13.28
N TYR A 655 44.02 -5.61 12.92
CA TYR A 655 43.30 -4.96 11.81
C TYR A 655 42.68 -3.62 12.22
N LEU A 656 42.25 -3.47 13.48
CA LEU A 656 41.75 -2.21 14.01
C LEU A 656 42.82 -1.09 14.02
N LYS A 657 44.11 -1.44 14.11
CA LYS A 657 45.22 -0.47 13.95
C LYS A 657 45.26 0.18 12.55
N SER A 658 44.64 -0.42 11.54
CA SER A 658 44.57 0.12 10.18
C SER A 658 43.49 1.17 9.99
N VAL A 659 42.57 1.37 10.96
CA VAL A 659 41.52 2.37 10.89
C VAL A 659 41.82 3.53 11.85
N GLN A 660 41.38 4.74 11.49
CA GLN A 660 41.63 5.94 12.31
C GLN A 660 40.54 6.10 13.39
N ALA A 661 39.36 5.54 13.14
CA ALA A 661 38.24 5.63 14.10
C ALA A 661 37.36 4.38 14.11
N ILE A 662 36.71 4.14 15.25
CA ILE A 662 35.72 3.07 15.40
C ILE A 662 34.43 3.72 15.93
N ALA A 663 33.34 3.62 15.18
CA ALA A 663 32.05 4.20 15.51
C ALA A 663 31.21 3.27 16.39
N TYR A 664 31.66 3.05 17.66
CA TYR A 664 30.88 2.28 18.63
C TYR A 664 29.58 2.98 19.01
N ASN A 665 28.52 2.20 19.23
CA ASN A 665 27.19 2.66 19.69
C ASN A 665 26.65 3.93 19.01
N THR A 666 27.08 4.19 17.78
CA THR A 666 26.69 5.35 16.97
C THR A 666 25.52 4.98 16.08
N ALA A 667 24.51 5.83 16.00
CA ALA A 667 23.38 5.63 15.09
C ALA A 667 23.84 5.67 13.62
N MET A 668 23.36 4.75 12.80
CA MET A 668 23.78 4.64 11.39
C MET A 668 23.58 5.93 10.59
N PRO A 669 22.45 6.69 10.73
CA PRO A 669 22.29 7.96 10.04
C PRO A 669 23.39 8.98 10.37
N ASP A 670 23.95 8.96 11.60
CA ASP A 670 25.05 9.86 11.99
C ASP A 670 26.38 9.42 11.38
N CYS A 671 26.60 8.11 11.29
CA CYS A 671 27.78 7.57 10.60
C CYS A 671 27.77 8.00 9.11
N LEU A 672 26.61 7.87 8.45
CA LEU A 672 26.46 8.20 7.03
C LEU A 672 26.57 9.71 6.76
N ALA A 673 26.16 10.56 7.70
CA ALA A 673 26.31 12.01 7.55
C ALA A 673 27.77 12.51 7.69
N GLY A 674 28.64 11.67 8.26
CA GLY A 674 30.04 12.03 8.53
C GLY A 674 31.06 11.58 7.50
N VAL A 675 30.63 10.90 6.42
CA VAL A 675 31.53 10.21 5.46
C VAL A 675 31.24 10.58 4.01
N ASP A 676 32.19 10.27 3.12
CA ASP A 676 32.08 10.54 1.69
C ASP A 676 31.73 9.26 0.91
N GLU A 677 32.23 8.10 1.36
CA GLU A 677 31.98 6.81 0.71
C GLU A 677 31.70 5.72 1.74
N VAL A 678 30.94 4.72 1.32
CA VAL A 678 30.61 3.54 2.13
C VAL A 678 31.10 2.27 1.48
N HIS A 679 31.90 1.49 2.22
CA HIS A 679 32.47 0.21 1.81
C HIS A 679 31.80 -0.94 2.56
N THR A 680 31.26 -1.90 1.85
CA THR A 680 30.49 -3.00 2.45
C THR A 680 30.59 -4.29 1.64
N ILE A 681 30.43 -5.44 2.31
CA ILE A 681 30.26 -6.72 1.62
C ILE A 681 28.84 -6.80 1.05
N SER A 682 27.82 -6.76 1.91
CA SER A 682 26.42 -6.93 1.51
C SER A 682 25.42 -6.27 2.47
N SER A 683 25.90 -5.33 3.30
CA SER A 683 25.05 -4.68 4.31
C SER A 683 23.95 -3.84 3.69
N LEU A 684 22.77 -3.82 4.34
CA LEU A 684 21.69 -2.89 4.00
C LEU A 684 22.10 -1.42 4.14
N THR A 685 23.14 -1.13 4.92
CA THR A 685 23.70 0.22 5.04
C THR A 685 24.15 0.80 3.70
N GLY A 686 24.57 -0.04 2.73
CA GLY A 686 24.87 0.45 1.37
C GLY A 686 23.63 1.01 0.69
N PHE A 687 22.46 0.39 0.86
CA PHE A 687 21.20 0.96 0.36
C PHE A 687 20.81 2.25 1.12
N GLU A 688 21.04 2.31 2.44
CA GLU A 688 20.82 3.53 3.23
C GLU A 688 21.80 4.66 2.87
N ALA A 689 22.98 4.31 2.35
CA ALA A 689 23.98 5.26 1.81
C ALA A 689 23.53 5.82 0.46
N LEU A 690 23.07 4.96 -0.47
CA LEU A 690 22.50 5.41 -1.74
C LEU A 690 21.31 6.36 -1.54
N LEU A 691 20.52 6.17 -0.50
CA LEU A 691 19.43 7.07 -0.12
C LEU A 691 19.91 8.51 0.17
N ARG A 692 21.20 8.68 0.51
CA ARG A 692 21.87 9.94 0.87
C ARG A 692 22.86 10.41 -0.21
N ASP A 693 22.74 9.87 -1.41
CA ASP A 693 23.63 10.16 -2.56
C ASP A 693 25.12 9.91 -2.27
N LEU A 694 25.43 9.02 -1.30
CA LEU A 694 26.80 8.62 -1.01
C LEU A 694 27.27 7.58 -2.01
N LYS A 695 28.54 7.66 -2.40
CA LYS A 695 29.20 6.63 -3.21
C LYS A 695 29.30 5.32 -2.39
N VAL A 696 28.86 4.22 -3.00
CA VAL A 696 28.85 2.90 -2.36
C VAL A 696 29.72 1.93 -3.13
N VAL A 697 30.67 1.32 -2.43
CA VAL A 697 31.60 0.31 -2.94
C VAL A 697 31.22 -1.05 -2.36
N CYS A 698 30.84 -1.98 -3.23
CA CYS A 698 30.41 -3.32 -2.85
C CYS A 698 31.48 -4.36 -3.15
N TYR A 699 31.83 -5.17 -2.13
CA TYR A 699 32.76 -6.30 -2.24
C TYR A 699 32.02 -7.64 -2.36
N GLY A 700 30.71 -7.62 -2.32
CA GLY A 700 29.79 -8.69 -2.65
C GLY A 700 28.73 -8.20 -3.62
N LEU A 701 27.65 -8.97 -3.78
CA LEU A 701 26.55 -8.65 -4.69
C LEU A 701 25.21 -8.54 -3.94
N PRO A 702 25.01 -7.55 -3.05
CA PRO A 702 23.72 -7.30 -2.43
C PRO A 702 22.63 -6.95 -3.46
N PHE A 703 21.38 -6.87 -3.07
CA PHE A 703 20.26 -6.67 -3.99
C PHE A 703 20.34 -5.34 -4.77
N TYR A 704 21.02 -4.33 -4.22
CA TYR A 704 21.17 -3.00 -4.83
C TYR A 704 22.44 -2.88 -5.72
N ALA A 705 23.33 -3.87 -5.71
CA ALA A 705 24.54 -3.92 -6.55
C ALA A 705 24.28 -4.54 -7.92
N GLY A 706 25.09 -4.25 -8.90
CA GLY A 706 25.00 -4.79 -10.26
C GLY A 706 23.99 -4.07 -11.18
N TRP A 707 23.46 -2.93 -10.77
CA TRP A 707 22.47 -2.14 -11.52
C TRP A 707 23.04 -0.82 -12.07
N GLY A 708 24.32 -0.52 -11.82
CA GLY A 708 24.98 0.73 -12.21
C GLY A 708 24.87 1.87 -11.17
N LEU A 709 24.35 1.58 -9.96
CA LEU A 709 24.21 2.55 -8.86
C LEU A 709 25.36 2.44 -7.84
N THR A 710 26.19 1.42 -7.94
CA THR A 710 27.30 1.10 -7.02
C THR A 710 28.56 0.80 -7.78
N VAL A 711 29.70 0.89 -7.11
CA VAL A 711 30.99 0.38 -7.59
C VAL A 711 31.14 -1.06 -7.09
N ASP A 712 31.10 -2.03 -8.01
CA ASP A 712 31.06 -3.46 -7.68
C ASP A 712 32.43 -4.08 -7.97
N ILE A 713 33.35 -4.10 -6.98
CA ILE A 713 34.77 -4.44 -7.17
C ILE A 713 34.94 -5.91 -7.52
N ASP A 714 34.40 -6.83 -6.76
CA ASP A 714 34.63 -8.26 -6.92
C ASP A 714 33.56 -8.98 -7.75
N ALA A 715 32.57 -8.25 -8.24
CA ALA A 715 31.45 -8.82 -8.97
C ALA A 715 31.86 -9.54 -10.26
N GLN A 716 32.96 -9.09 -10.91
CA GLN A 716 33.51 -9.72 -12.11
C GLN A 716 34.35 -10.98 -11.80
N LEU A 717 34.89 -11.07 -10.59
CA LEU A 717 35.70 -12.17 -10.10
C LEU A 717 34.84 -13.32 -9.55
N LEU A 718 33.55 -13.10 -9.34
CA LEU A 718 32.62 -14.16 -8.98
C LEU A 718 32.67 -15.24 -10.07
N PRO A 719 32.97 -16.53 -9.74
CA PRO A 719 32.97 -17.63 -10.70
C PRO A 719 31.64 -17.78 -11.45
N LYS A 720 30.77 -16.84 -11.32
CA LYS A 720 29.35 -16.83 -11.68
C LYS A 720 28.95 -15.47 -12.24
N SER A 721 29.70 -14.96 -13.23
CA SER A 721 29.29 -13.80 -14.04
C SER A 721 27.82 -13.84 -14.49
N LYS A 722 27.21 -15.04 -14.53
CA LYS A 722 25.78 -15.24 -14.79
C LYS A 722 24.86 -14.55 -13.77
N TYR A 723 25.34 -14.27 -12.54
CA TYR A 723 24.54 -13.52 -11.56
C TYR A 723 24.45 -12.04 -11.90
N LEU A 724 25.52 -11.44 -12.36
CA LEU A 724 25.54 -10.09 -12.91
C LEU A 724 24.76 -10.01 -14.22
N GLN A 725 24.86 -11.04 -15.09
CA GLN A 725 24.13 -11.06 -16.35
C GLN A 725 22.61 -10.96 -16.13
N ARG A 726 22.06 -11.56 -15.05
CA ARG A 726 20.63 -11.44 -14.72
C ARG A 726 20.22 -10.00 -14.38
N ARG A 727 21.14 -9.16 -13.88
CA ARG A 727 20.89 -7.75 -13.52
C ARG A 727 21.23 -6.79 -14.67
N LYS A 728 21.79 -7.28 -15.76
CA LYS A 728 22.17 -6.45 -16.92
C LYS A 728 20.91 -6.00 -17.67
N ARG A 729 20.63 -4.70 -17.61
CA ARG A 729 19.50 -4.06 -18.30
C ARG A 729 19.97 -3.27 -19.52
N LYS A 730 19.07 -3.05 -20.50
CA LYS A 730 19.32 -2.16 -21.64
C LYS A 730 19.43 -0.70 -21.20
N THR A 731 18.59 -0.27 -20.28
CA THR A 731 18.59 1.04 -19.63
C THR A 731 19.05 0.91 -18.19
N PRO A 732 19.99 1.76 -17.73
CA PRO A 732 20.40 1.78 -16.32
C PRO A 732 19.20 1.93 -15.38
N LEU A 733 19.29 1.36 -14.20
CA LEU A 733 18.30 1.55 -13.15
C LEU A 733 18.51 2.92 -12.50
N THR A 734 17.44 3.67 -12.25
CA THR A 734 17.53 4.89 -11.44
C THR A 734 17.36 4.55 -9.95
N PHE A 735 17.83 5.47 -9.08
CA PHE A 735 17.67 5.27 -7.64
C PHE A 735 16.20 5.26 -7.23
N GLU A 736 15.36 6.08 -7.86
CA GLU A 736 13.92 6.10 -7.60
C GLU A 736 13.25 4.75 -7.94
N GLN A 737 13.68 4.11 -9.03
CA GLN A 737 13.19 2.78 -9.39
C GLN A 737 13.64 1.72 -8.37
N LEU A 738 14.88 1.81 -7.89
CA LEU A 738 15.39 0.93 -6.83
C LEU A 738 14.60 1.14 -5.53
N LEU A 739 14.37 2.39 -5.14
CA LEU A 739 13.65 2.74 -3.91
C LEU A 739 12.18 2.29 -3.97
N HIS A 740 11.51 2.53 -5.12
CA HIS A 740 10.12 2.11 -5.34
C HIS A 740 9.98 0.59 -5.21
N ALA A 741 10.76 -0.17 -5.97
CA ALA A 741 10.69 -1.63 -5.92
C ALA A 741 11.02 -2.20 -4.54
N THR A 742 12.05 -1.64 -3.87
CA THR A 742 12.55 -2.17 -2.59
C THR A 742 11.65 -1.84 -1.40
N LEU A 743 11.09 -0.64 -1.33
CA LEU A 743 10.31 -0.22 -0.15
C LEU A 743 8.80 -0.14 -0.38
N ILE A 744 8.33 -0.06 -1.63
CA ILE A 744 6.89 0.06 -1.90
C ILE A 744 6.31 -1.27 -2.42
N ASP A 745 6.95 -1.89 -3.43
CA ASP A 745 6.35 -3.04 -4.13
C ASP A 745 6.64 -4.39 -3.44
N TYR A 746 7.87 -4.60 -2.97
CA TYR A 746 8.33 -5.91 -2.51
C TYR A 746 7.91 -6.26 -1.07
N PRO A 747 7.97 -5.35 -0.05
CA PRO A 747 7.60 -5.70 1.31
C PRO A 747 6.10 -5.63 1.59
N LEU A 748 5.68 -6.43 2.58
CA LEU A 748 4.39 -6.29 3.25
C LEU A 748 4.59 -5.52 4.54
N TYR A 749 3.78 -4.50 4.75
CA TYR A 749 3.78 -3.69 5.96
C TYR A 749 2.51 -3.90 6.76
N ARG A 750 2.60 -3.80 8.09
CA ARG A 750 1.42 -3.92 8.95
C ARG A 750 1.57 -3.13 10.23
N LEU A 751 0.51 -2.42 10.60
CA LEU A 751 0.39 -1.76 11.89
C LEU A 751 -0.26 -2.69 12.92
N PRO A 752 0.12 -2.62 14.21
CA PRO A 752 -0.37 -3.53 15.24
C PRO A 752 -1.90 -3.59 15.38
N ASN A 753 -2.56 -2.45 15.27
CA ASN A 753 -4.01 -2.31 15.45
C ASN A 753 -4.77 -2.12 14.12
N GLY A 754 -4.08 -2.20 12.98
CA GLY A 754 -4.65 -1.97 11.66
C GLY A 754 -5.38 -3.17 11.07
N TYR A 755 -6.13 -2.93 10.01
CA TYR A 755 -6.77 -3.95 9.19
C TYR A 755 -6.10 -4.00 7.81
N GLY A 756 -5.79 -5.24 7.36
CA GLY A 756 -5.05 -5.44 6.12
C GLY A 756 -3.61 -4.95 6.20
N LEU A 757 -2.99 -4.82 5.05
CA LEU A 757 -1.61 -4.35 4.91
C LEU A 757 -1.57 -2.82 4.89
N ALA A 758 -0.55 -2.27 5.50
CA ALA A 758 -0.27 -0.83 5.55
C ALA A 758 0.68 -0.41 4.41
N GLN A 759 0.90 0.88 4.27
CA GLN A 759 1.93 1.47 3.41
C GLN A 759 3.19 1.74 4.22
N VAL A 760 4.34 1.85 3.54
CA VAL A 760 5.63 2.13 4.17
C VAL A 760 5.62 3.43 4.96
N GLU A 761 4.99 4.47 4.40
CA GLU A 761 4.89 5.80 5.02
C GLU A 761 4.19 5.73 6.38
N GLN A 762 3.13 4.93 6.48
CA GLN A 762 2.36 4.74 7.72
C GLN A 762 3.15 4.00 8.81
N VAL A 763 4.02 3.08 8.41
CA VAL A 763 4.92 2.40 9.35
C VAL A 763 5.98 3.37 9.86
N ILE A 764 6.49 4.25 9.01
CA ILE A 764 7.43 5.29 9.41
C ILE A 764 6.75 6.23 10.41
N ASP A 765 5.53 6.71 10.15
CA ASP A 765 4.77 7.57 11.07
C ASP A 765 4.48 6.87 12.41
N TYR A 766 4.23 5.58 12.40
CA TYR A 766 4.04 4.80 13.61
C TYR A 766 5.34 4.68 14.46
N LEU A 767 6.48 4.54 13.78
CA LEU A 767 7.80 4.45 14.45
C LEU A 767 8.26 5.79 15.02
N TYR A 768 7.87 6.90 14.39
CA TYR A 768 8.28 8.27 14.71
C TYR A 768 7.07 9.21 14.80
N PRO A 769 6.22 9.06 15.83
CA PRO A 769 5.09 9.96 16.04
C PRO A 769 5.58 11.37 16.42
N GLY A 770 5.13 12.40 15.72
CA GLY A 770 5.28 13.80 16.17
C GLY A 770 6.34 14.67 15.49
N HIS A 771 6.87 14.29 14.35
CA HIS A 771 7.72 15.14 13.52
C HIS A 771 6.97 15.84 12.37
N ASP A 772 5.72 16.21 12.56
CA ASP A 772 5.07 17.21 11.70
C ASP A 772 5.52 18.60 12.18
N GLU A 773 6.16 19.35 11.30
CA GLU A 773 6.72 20.70 11.55
C GLU A 773 5.72 21.74 12.12
N ARG A 774 4.42 21.42 12.16
CA ARG A 774 3.37 22.26 12.72
C ARG A 774 3.15 22.11 14.23
N SER A 775 3.72 21.08 14.87
CA SER A 775 3.60 20.88 16.32
C SER A 775 4.72 21.54 17.13
N ALA A 776 5.80 22.01 16.50
CA ALA A 776 6.89 22.69 17.19
C ALA A 776 6.53 24.13 17.58
N GLU A 777 5.72 24.83 16.78
CA GLU A 777 5.30 26.22 17.11
C GLU A 777 4.11 26.28 18.09
N GLN A 778 3.27 25.22 18.16
CA GLN A 778 2.13 25.19 19.11
C GLN A 778 2.45 24.51 20.45
N ALA A 779 3.56 23.79 20.57
CA ALA A 779 3.96 23.16 21.82
C ALA A 779 4.56 24.14 22.83
N ASP A 780 5.07 25.29 22.39
CA ASP A 780 5.67 26.27 23.28
C ASP A 780 4.63 27.18 23.97
N ASP A 781 3.45 27.38 23.36
CA ASP A 781 2.36 28.17 23.96
C ASP A 781 1.45 27.37 24.92
N THR A 782 1.39 26.03 24.79
CA THR A 782 0.60 25.20 25.71
C THR A 782 1.36 24.71 26.95
N ALA A 783 2.69 24.78 26.94
CA ALA A 783 3.51 24.40 28.09
C ALA A 783 3.47 25.44 29.25
N LYS A 784 2.94 26.65 29.00
CA LYS A 784 2.83 27.71 30.02
C LYS A 784 1.49 27.77 30.76
N ALA A 785 0.53 26.89 30.43
CA ALA A 785 -0.84 27.01 30.97
C ALA A 785 -1.43 25.72 31.57
N MET A 786 -0.66 24.92 32.33
CA MET A 786 -1.28 23.89 33.19
C MET A 786 -0.55 23.71 34.51
N PRO A 787 -1.23 23.83 35.69
CA PRO A 787 -0.61 23.53 36.96
C PRO A 787 -0.45 22.04 37.17
N ALA A 788 0.77 21.69 37.62
CA ALA A 788 1.15 20.30 37.93
C ALA A 788 0.28 19.70 39.04
N LYS A 789 -0.56 18.75 38.72
CA LYS A 789 -1.05 17.75 39.67
C LYS A 789 -0.53 16.36 39.25
N ALA A 790 0.51 15.91 39.91
CA ALA A 790 1.05 14.57 39.80
C ALA A 790 0.04 13.57 40.37
N SER A 791 -0.54 12.74 39.51
CA SER A 791 -1.22 11.52 39.90
C SER A 791 -0.21 10.37 39.96
N LYS A 792 -0.04 9.76 41.12
CA LYS A 792 0.80 8.58 41.32
C LYS A 792 0.30 7.43 40.44
N PRO A 793 1.20 6.70 39.76
CA PRO A 793 0.79 5.53 38.99
C PRO A 793 0.28 4.42 39.92
N SER A 794 -0.82 3.77 39.53
CA SER A 794 -1.42 2.67 40.29
C SER A 794 -0.47 1.46 40.35
N ALA A 795 -0.46 0.75 41.47
CA ALA A 795 0.41 -0.40 41.74
C ALA A 795 0.33 -1.54 40.70
N LEU A 796 -0.73 -1.59 39.90
CA LEU A 796 -0.89 -2.60 38.84
C LEU A 796 -0.01 -2.34 37.60
N SER A 797 0.36 -1.10 37.30
CA SER A 797 1.24 -0.78 36.15
C SER A 797 2.70 -1.12 36.46
N THR A 798 3.13 -0.98 37.70
CA THR A 798 4.50 -1.27 38.14
C THR A 798 4.82 -2.77 38.13
N VAL A 799 3.85 -3.61 38.49
CA VAL A 799 4.00 -5.08 38.45
C VAL A 799 4.09 -5.60 37.00
N SER A 800 3.35 -5.02 36.05
CA SER A 800 3.43 -5.43 34.64
C SER A 800 4.75 -5.05 33.99
N VAL A 801 5.32 -3.89 34.31
CA VAL A 801 6.63 -3.45 33.81
C VAL A 801 7.77 -4.27 34.42
N LEU A 802 7.74 -4.54 35.73
CA LEU A 802 8.73 -5.42 36.39
C LEU A 802 8.66 -6.87 35.89
N SER A 803 7.46 -7.41 35.65
CA SER A 803 7.31 -8.75 35.08
C SER A 803 7.82 -8.84 33.64
N ALA A 804 7.63 -7.78 32.84
CA ALA A 804 8.18 -7.67 31.48
C ALA A 804 9.71 -7.54 31.50
N GLN A 805 10.29 -6.78 32.43
CA GLN A 805 11.75 -6.65 32.59
C GLN A 805 12.39 -7.93 33.09
N LEU A 806 11.78 -8.64 34.02
CA LEU A 806 12.26 -9.96 34.51
C LEU A 806 12.18 -11.01 33.40
N LYS A 807 11.11 -11.06 32.64
CA LYS A 807 11.03 -11.93 31.43
C LYS A 807 12.09 -11.59 30.40
N ARG A 808 12.38 -10.30 30.16
CA ARG A 808 13.46 -9.86 29.25
C ARG A 808 14.83 -10.32 29.71
N ARG A 809 15.18 -10.14 31.02
CA ARG A 809 16.46 -10.60 31.58
C ARG A 809 16.61 -12.11 31.50
N ALA A 810 15.58 -12.90 31.84
CA ALA A 810 15.58 -14.33 31.71
C ALA A 810 15.75 -14.82 30.28
N THR A 811 15.12 -14.15 29.29
CA THR A 811 15.24 -14.49 27.87
C THR A 811 16.66 -14.22 27.36
N THR A 812 17.26 -13.08 27.74
CA THR A 812 18.62 -12.71 27.35
C THR A 812 19.66 -13.72 27.92
N GLN A 813 19.54 -14.08 29.20
CA GLN A 813 20.40 -15.09 29.81
C GLN A 813 20.25 -16.47 29.18
N PHE A 814 19.01 -16.84 28.80
CA PHE A 814 18.76 -18.12 28.12
C PHE A 814 19.40 -18.16 26.74
N MET A 815 19.33 -17.05 25.98
CA MET A 815 19.94 -16.94 24.65
C MET A 815 21.48 -16.98 24.74
N GLN A 816 22.09 -16.31 25.71
CA GLN A 816 23.55 -16.38 25.97
C GLN A 816 24.00 -17.81 26.32
N LYS A 817 23.30 -18.49 27.20
CA LYS A 817 23.61 -19.91 27.57
C LYS A 817 23.45 -20.84 26.37
N ARG A 818 22.44 -20.65 25.55
CA ARG A 818 22.21 -21.43 24.31
C ARG A 818 23.33 -21.23 23.30
N HIS A 819 23.81 -19.98 23.12
CA HIS A 819 24.92 -19.69 22.23
C HIS A 819 26.24 -20.31 22.72
N GLN A 820 26.55 -20.21 24.01
CA GLN A 820 27.70 -20.86 24.62
C GLN A 820 27.65 -22.40 24.49
N TRP A 821 26.44 -22.99 24.62
CA TRP A 821 26.25 -24.43 24.44
C TRP A 821 26.45 -24.86 22.98
N GLN A 822 25.97 -24.07 22.02
CA GLN A 822 26.21 -24.33 20.61
C GLN A 822 27.68 -24.17 20.21
N GLN A 823 28.40 -23.21 20.77
CA GLN A 823 29.85 -23.09 20.59
C GLN A 823 30.62 -24.28 21.17
N ARG A 824 30.21 -24.82 22.32
CA ARG A 824 30.78 -26.05 22.90
C ARG A 824 30.55 -27.26 22.00
N LEU A 825 29.36 -27.44 21.46
CA LEU A 825 29.05 -28.54 20.53
C LEU A 825 29.88 -28.48 19.24
N ARG A 826 30.17 -27.27 18.73
CA ARG A 826 31.02 -27.09 17.54
C ARG A 826 32.51 -27.37 17.80
N LYS A 827 32.98 -27.25 19.06
CA LYS A 827 34.36 -27.58 19.46
C LYS A 827 34.59 -29.07 19.70
N THR A 828 33.53 -29.85 19.93
CA THR A 828 33.59 -31.30 20.15
C THR A 828 33.36 -32.11 18.86
N SER A 829 33.06 -31.46 17.76
CA SER A 829 32.87 -32.07 16.42
C SER A 829 33.97 -31.72 15.40
N ARG A 830 35.14 -31.27 15.89
CA ARG A 830 36.39 -31.15 15.12
C ARG A 830 37.44 -32.12 15.68
#